data_e1ff18915f110ee599c3eb91e5f0265a
#
_entry.id   e1ff18915f110ee599c3eb91e5f0265a
#
_cell.length_a   1.000
_cell.length_b   1.000
_cell.length_c   1.000
_cell.angle_alpha   90.00
_cell.angle_beta   90.00
_cell.angle_gamma   90.00
#
_symmetry.space_group_name_H-M   'P 1'
#
loop_
_entity.id
_entity.type
_entity.pdbx_description
1 polymer ?
#
loop_
_entity_poly.entity_id
_entity_poly.type
_entity_poly.pdbx_seq_one_letter_code
_entity_poly.pdbx_strand_id
1 'polypeptide(L)'
;ITSTAAAAPNXXXXXXXQERELRWLAAEVGRLKEPQELRCPGSASPELQRLRAENEKLRYRLLHLRRSLAAELGRAAPAQPPADGEVAPGPLGAGRDGDPGRCVPTFIEDRLKLYEALKKEHDALLAYRAANQSKSIKITLTDGETVEGESWKTTPYQLAVGISQVLASNAIIAKVNGELWDLDRPLEGDCTLELLTFDNEEAKAVYWHSSAHILGEAMEEYFGGCLCYGPPIENGFHYDMYMEDRSVSSSEFPLLEDRCRNIIKEKQAFERLEIKKEILLDMFKYNKFKCRILNEKVKTPTTTVYRCGPLIDLCKGPHVRHTGKIKALKIVKSSSTYWEGKSDMETLQRIYGISFPDNKMMKEWEKVQEEAKNRDHRKIGKEQELFFFHDLSPGSCFFLPRGAFLYNTLVDFIRGEYRRRNFTEVVSPNVFNSKLWEASGHWQHYSENMFSFEIEKETFALKPMNCPGHCLMFAHRPRSWRELPLRLADFGVLHRNELSGTLSGLTRVRRFQQDDAHIFCTMEQIEEEIKDCLDFLKSVYAVFGFTFQLHLSTRPENYLGDLEIWDHAEKQLQNSLNNFGEQWSLNPGDGAFYGPKIDIKIKDAIGRYHQCATIQLDFQLPIRFNLTYVGKDGDDKKRPVIIHRAILGSVERMIAILAENYGGKWPFWLSPRQVMVVPVGPTSEQYAQQWLEKRRKQIMLSM
;
A
#
# COMPACT_ATOMS: atom_id res chain seq x y z
N ILE A 1 54.44 0.41 -25.80
CA ILE A 1 55.11 1.14 -24.74
C ILE A 1 54.19 1.13 -23.51
N THR A 2 54.56 0.30 -22.60
CA THR A 2 54.12 0.04 -21.22
C THR A 2 53.03 0.98 -20.61
N SER A 3 51.82 0.41 -20.48
CA SER A 3 50.76 0.92 -19.61
C SER A 3 50.87 0.15 -18.29
N THR A 4 51.24 0.83 -17.23
CA THR A 4 51.18 0.36 -15.87
C THR A 4 49.76 0.56 -15.33
N ALA A 5 49.04 -0.51 -15.18
CA ALA A 5 47.74 -0.49 -14.47
C ALA A 5 48.00 -0.31 -12.96
N ALA A 6 47.57 0.81 -12.42
CA ALA A 6 47.57 1.06 -10.99
C ALA A 6 46.37 0.30 -10.36
N ALA A 7 46.65 -0.70 -9.58
CA ALA A 7 45.66 -1.44 -8.80
C ALA A 7 45.18 -0.55 -7.65
N ALA A 8 43.89 -0.47 -7.48
CA ALA A 8 43.24 0.34 -6.42
C ALA A 8 43.54 -0.24 -5.01
N PRO A 9 44.01 0.59 -4.06
CA PRO A 9 44.37 0.11 -2.70
C PRO A 9 43.21 0.06 -1.70
N ASN A 10 42.13 0.27 -2.08
CA ASN A 10 41.03 0.48 -1.13
C ASN A 10 40.20 -0.74 -0.70
N UNK A 11 40.30 -1.76 -1.32
CA UNK A 11 39.52 -2.96 -1.02
C UNK A 11 40.03 -3.70 0.20
N UNK A 12 41.21 -3.68 0.43
CA UNK A 12 41.81 -4.38 1.51
C UNK A 12 41.71 -3.58 2.82
N UNK A 13 41.67 -2.49 2.70
CA UNK A 13 41.52 -1.63 3.81
C UNK A 13 40.07 -1.57 4.29
N UNK A 14 39.31 -1.73 3.51
CA UNK A 14 37.95 -1.83 3.85
C UNK A 14 37.56 -3.13 4.50
N UNK A 15 38.25 -4.02 4.09
CA UNK A 15 38.03 -5.31 4.65
C UNK A 15 38.66 -5.44 6.04
N UNK A 16 39.58 -4.86 6.14
CA UNK A 16 40.21 -4.86 7.39
C UNK A 16 39.51 -4.03 8.45
N UNK A 17 38.94 -3.18 8.07
CA UNK A 17 38.12 -2.40 8.93
C UNK A 17 36.86 -3.12 9.37
N GLN A 18 36.23 -3.78 8.50
CA GLN A 18 35.03 -4.56 8.80
C GLN A 18 35.33 -5.76 9.70
N GLU A 19 36.42 -6.42 9.47
CA GLU A 19 36.84 -7.53 10.35
C GLU A 19 37.15 -7.08 11.77
N ARG A 20 37.76 -5.94 11.95
CA ARG A 20 38.01 -5.37 13.27
C ARG A 20 36.70 -5.02 13.98
N GLU A 21 35.81 -4.40 13.28
CA GLU A 21 34.49 -4.04 13.82
C GLU A 21 33.67 -5.29 14.16
N LEU A 22 33.73 -6.34 13.33
CA LEU A 22 33.13 -7.64 13.61
C LEU A 22 33.70 -8.30 14.87
N ARG A 23 35.00 -8.28 15.03
CA ARG A 23 35.68 -8.86 16.24
C ARG A 23 35.31 -8.06 17.48
N TRP A 24 35.28 -6.74 17.38
CA TRP A 24 34.90 -5.86 18.50
C TRP A 24 33.44 -6.08 18.89
N LEU A 25 32.53 -6.10 17.93
CA LEU A 25 31.08 -6.33 18.16
C LEU A 25 30.83 -7.74 18.74
N ALA A 26 31.52 -8.75 18.25
CA ALA A 26 31.40 -10.11 18.77
C ALA A 26 31.89 -10.21 20.24
N ALA A 27 32.94 -9.50 20.56
CA ALA A 27 33.48 -9.43 21.93
C ALA A 27 32.52 -8.68 22.86
N GLU A 28 31.88 -7.59 22.36
CA GLU A 28 30.94 -6.79 23.13
C GLU A 28 29.63 -7.54 23.37
N VAL A 29 29.10 -8.25 22.36
CA VAL A 29 27.93 -9.14 22.50
C VAL A 29 28.27 -10.29 23.49
N GLY A 30 29.50 -10.79 23.46
CA GLY A 30 29.97 -11.81 24.42
C GLY A 30 30.00 -11.30 25.86
N ARG A 31 30.34 -10.04 26.07
CA ARG A 31 30.34 -9.39 27.39
C ARG A 31 28.92 -9.13 27.91
N LEU A 32 27.95 -8.96 27.01
CA LEU A 32 26.56 -8.66 27.34
C LEU A 32 25.67 -9.92 27.46
N LYS A 33 26.27 -11.14 27.44
CA LYS A 33 25.52 -12.37 27.69
C LYS A 33 25.09 -12.43 29.15
N GLU A 34 23.78 -12.59 29.38
CA GLU A 34 23.20 -12.68 30.71
C GLU A 34 23.77 -13.88 31.50
N PRO A 35 24.12 -13.70 32.78
CA PRO A 35 24.34 -14.85 33.65
C PRO A 35 23.04 -15.61 33.83
N GLN A 36 23.10 -16.92 33.83
CA GLN A 36 21.92 -17.83 33.90
C GLN A 36 21.08 -17.75 35.20
N GLU A 37 21.40 -16.85 36.11
CA GLU A 37 20.87 -16.88 37.49
C GLU A 37 19.80 -15.80 37.83
N LEU A 38 19.27 -15.05 36.85
CA LEU A 38 18.27 -14.04 37.16
C LEU A 38 16.92 -14.36 36.49
N ARG A 39 16.24 -15.40 36.99
CA ARG A 39 14.81 -15.65 36.74
C ARG A 39 14.00 -15.27 37.99
N CYS A 40 13.72 -13.97 38.14
CA CYS A 40 12.65 -13.50 39.04
C CYS A 40 11.66 -12.67 38.24
N PRO A 41 10.35 -12.97 38.29
CA PRO A 41 9.35 -12.13 37.64
C PRO A 41 9.00 -10.94 38.54
N GLY A 42 9.41 -9.76 38.14
CA GLY A 42 9.08 -8.50 38.82
C GLY A 42 9.98 -7.36 38.38
N SER A 43 9.40 -6.41 37.68
CA SER A 43 9.92 -5.07 37.29
C SER A 43 11.42 -5.03 36.90
N ALA A 44 11.69 -5.21 35.65
CA ALA A 44 13.01 -4.93 35.08
C ALA A 44 13.31 -3.42 35.22
N SER A 45 14.45 -3.08 35.84
CA SER A 45 14.87 -1.69 35.99
C SER A 45 15.00 -1.01 34.59
N PRO A 46 14.77 0.32 34.50
CA PRO A 46 14.95 1.05 33.23
C PRO A 46 16.32 0.83 32.59
N GLU A 47 17.32 0.62 33.40
CA GLU A 47 18.70 0.34 32.97
C GLU A 47 18.83 -1.03 32.27
N LEU A 48 18.14 -2.06 32.76
CA LEU A 48 18.10 -3.39 32.15
C LEU A 48 17.37 -3.36 30.80
N GLN A 49 16.29 -2.60 30.70
CA GLN A 49 15.56 -2.40 29.45
C GLN A 49 16.43 -1.68 28.40
N ARG A 50 17.19 -0.66 28.83
CA ARG A 50 18.13 0.08 27.99
C ARG A 50 19.23 -0.84 27.46
N LEU A 51 19.84 -1.67 28.36
CA LEU A 51 20.89 -2.61 27.98
C LEU A 51 20.39 -3.70 27.02
N ARG A 52 19.16 -4.15 27.18
CA ARG A 52 18.54 -5.12 26.26
C ARG A 52 18.36 -4.50 24.86
N ALA A 53 17.85 -3.28 24.79
CA ALA A 53 17.67 -2.57 23.52
C ALA A 53 19.02 -2.32 22.82
N GLU A 54 20.07 -1.99 23.58
CA GLU A 54 21.42 -1.78 23.07
C GLU A 54 22.04 -3.09 22.54
N ASN A 55 21.85 -4.19 23.27
CA ASN A 55 22.28 -5.53 22.85
C ASN A 55 21.62 -5.94 21.53
N GLU A 56 20.31 -5.68 21.40
CA GLU A 56 19.54 -5.98 20.20
C GLU A 56 20.04 -5.18 18.98
N LYS A 57 20.33 -3.90 19.17
CA LYS A 57 20.94 -3.04 18.13
C LYS A 57 22.32 -3.56 17.69
N LEU A 58 23.13 -3.98 18.64
CA LEU A 58 24.46 -4.53 18.36
C LEU A 58 24.39 -5.86 17.60
N ARG A 59 23.44 -6.74 17.96
CA ARG A 59 23.19 -8.02 17.26
C ARG A 59 22.74 -7.78 15.83
N TYR A 60 21.85 -6.81 15.60
CA TYR A 60 21.37 -6.41 14.28
C TYR A 60 22.54 -5.90 13.41
N ARG A 61 23.37 -5.06 13.97
CA ARG A 61 24.56 -4.49 13.30
C ARG A 61 25.58 -5.60 12.92
N LEU A 62 25.81 -6.54 13.82
CA LEU A 62 26.67 -7.72 13.58
C LEU A 62 26.15 -8.58 12.43
N LEU A 63 24.85 -8.81 12.38
CA LEU A 63 24.19 -9.59 11.32
C LEU A 63 24.37 -8.91 9.95
N HIS A 64 24.16 -7.61 9.88
CA HIS A 64 24.31 -6.83 8.64
C HIS A 64 25.76 -6.83 8.14
N LEU A 65 26.72 -6.64 9.02
CA LEU A 65 28.14 -6.66 8.66
C LEU A 65 28.57 -8.06 8.16
N ARG A 66 28.08 -9.13 8.80
CA ARG A 66 28.31 -10.52 8.33
C ARG A 66 27.76 -10.77 6.93
N ARG A 67 26.54 -10.28 6.66
CA ARG A 67 25.91 -10.39 5.34
C ARG A 67 26.68 -9.60 4.27
N SER A 68 27.10 -8.38 4.59
CA SER A 68 27.89 -7.53 3.70
C SER A 68 29.23 -8.18 3.36
N LEU A 69 29.93 -8.70 4.37
CA LEU A 69 31.23 -9.38 4.21
C LEU A 69 31.06 -10.68 3.39
N ALA A 70 30.02 -11.47 3.64
CA ALA A 70 29.73 -12.68 2.89
C ALA A 70 29.43 -12.38 1.40
N ALA A 71 28.73 -11.29 1.13
CA ALA A 71 28.44 -10.82 -0.23
C ALA A 71 29.72 -10.35 -0.96
N GLU A 72 30.63 -9.72 -0.26
CA GLU A 72 31.91 -9.28 -0.81
C GLU A 72 32.88 -10.46 -1.05
N LEU A 73 32.95 -11.40 -0.11
CA LEU A 73 33.79 -12.62 -0.22
C LEU A 73 33.27 -13.56 -1.31
N GLY A 74 31.96 -13.67 -1.52
CA GLY A 74 31.33 -14.48 -2.57
C GLY A 74 31.60 -14.00 -3.98
N ARG A 75 32.13 -12.79 -4.16
CA ARG A 75 32.50 -12.22 -5.45
C ARG A 75 33.97 -12.48 -5.85
N ALA A 76 34.75 -13.11 -4.97
CA ALA A 76 36.22 -13.14 -5.10
C ALA A 76 36.87 -14.52 -5.31
N ALA A 77 36.11 -15.62 -5.50
CA ALA A 77 36.76 -16.95 -5.61
C ALA A 77 36.10 -17.89 -6.64
N PRO A 78 36.85 -18.51 -7.55
CA PRO A 78 36.37 -19.64 -8.33
C PRO A 78 36.36 -20.90 -7.47
N ALA A 79 35.35 -21.74 -7.65
CA ALA A 79 35.05 -22.90 -6.83
C ALA A 79 36.10 -24.03 -6.94
N GLN A 80 36.55 -24.53 -5.80
CA GLN A 80 37.17 -25.86 -5.69
C GLN A 80 36.35 -26.73 -4.72
N PRO A 81 36.24 -28.05 -4.95
CA PRO A 81 35.36 -28.92 -4.17
C PRO A 81 35.91 -29.25 -2.80
N PRO A 82 35.05 -29.53 -1.83
CA PRO A 82 35.51 -29.78 -0.44
C PRO A 82 35.95 -31.24 -0.20
N ALA A 83 36.91 -31.37 0.67
CA ALA A 83 37.34 -32.64 1.24
C ALA A 83 36.68 -32.88 2.61
N ASP A 84 36.44 -34.11 2.85
CA ASP A 84 35.75 -34.83 3.93
C ASP A 84 35.67 -34.24 5.34
N GLY A 85 34.50 -34.35 5.91
CA GLY A 85 34.24 -34.90 7.25
C GLY A 85 34.03 -33.96 8.42
N GLU A 86 32.78 -33.68 8.73
CA GLU A 86 32.26 -33.79 10.11
C GLU A 86 30.73 -33.68 10.12
N VAL A 87 30.09 -34.65 10.78
CA VAL A 87 28.63 -34.82 10.83
C VAL A 87 28.08 -34.12 12.08
N ALA A 88 27.14 -33.19 11.87
CA ALA A 88 26.31 -32.68 12.95
C ALA A 88 25.00 -33.49 13.02
N PRO A 89 24.43 -33.73 14.21
CA PRO A 89 23.24 -34.59 14.31
C PRO A 89 21.98 -33.92 13.77
N GLY A 90 21.29 -34.60 12.85
CA GLY A 90 20.05 -34.17 12.27
C GLY A 90 18.83 -34.61 13.08
N PRO A 91 17.67 -33.98 12.85
CA PRO A 91 16.44 -34.35 13.54
C PRO A 91 15.87 -35.68 13.01
N LEU A 92 15.25 -36.40 13.91
CA LEU A 92 14.71 -37.75 13.76
C LEU A 92 13.51 -37.85 12.79
N GLY A 93 13.54 -38.89 11.97
CA GLY A 93 12.37 -39.44 11.32
C GLY A 93 12.23 -39.33 9.82
N ALA A 94 13.00 -40.16 9.09
CA ALA A 94 12.80 -40.35 7.65
C ALA A 94 11.96 -41.62 7.40
N GLY A 95 10.75 -41.43 6.91
CA GLY A 95 10.00 -42.52 6.28
C GLY A 95 10.44 -42.69 4.83
N ARG A 96 10.67 -43.92 4.46
CA ARG A 96 11.04 -44.31 3.09
C ARG A 96 9.85 -44.18 2.16
N ASP A 97 9.96 -43.35 1.16
CA ASP A 97 9.66 -43.62 -0.26
C ASP A 97 9.70 -42.30 -1.08
N GLY A 98 10.66 -42.21 -1.89
CA GLY A 98 10.72 -41.69 -3.25
C GLY A 98 10.57 -40.19 -3.58
N ASP A 99 10.42 -39.24 -2.64
CA ASP A 99 10.42 -37.81 -2.98
C ASP A 99 11.14 -36.98 -1.88
N PRO A 100 12.22 -36.27 -2.22
CA PRO A 100 13.04 -35.59 -1.21
C PRO A 100 12.47 -34.28 -0.63
N GLY A 101 11.14 -34.05 -0.75
CA GLY A 101 10.53 -32.78 -0.32
C GLY A 101 9.28 -32.86 0.57
N ARG A 102 8.90 -34.06 1.05
CA ARG A 102 7.60 -34.19 1.75
C ARG A 102 7.77 -34.58 3.22
N CYS A 103 7.91 -33.57 4.08
CA CYS A 103 7.76 -33.76 5.53
C CYS A 103 6.37 -33.23 5.92
N VAL A 104 5.36 -34.07 5.84
CA VAL A 104 3.99 -33.71 6.22
C VAL A 104 3.96 -33.58 7.75
N PRO A 105 3.67 -32.40 8.31
CA PRO A 105 3.61 -32.22 9.76
C PRO A 105 2.52 -33.09 10.39
N THR A 106 2.83 -33.73 11.52
CA THR A 106 1.92 -34.67 12.23
C THR A 106 0.58 -34.04 12.62
N PHE A 107 0.56 -32.74 12.90
CA PHE A 107 -0.67 -32.02 13.28
C PHE A 107 -1.75 -32.06 12.17
N ILE A 108 -1.34 -32.24 10.90
CA ILE A 108 -2.29 -32.30 9.76
C ILE A 108 -3.21 -33.51 9.93
N GLU A 109 -2.67 -34.68 10.24
CA GLU A 109 -3.49 -35.90 10.47
C GLU A 109 -4.44 -35.75 11.63
N ASP A 110 -3.95 -35.17 12.73
CA ASP A 110 -4.75 -35.01 13.97
C ASP A 110 -5.95 -34.07 13.75
N ARG A 111 -5.70 -32.90 13.10
CA ARG A 111 -6.79 -31.95 12.81
C ARG A 111 -7.81 -32.52 11.82
N LEU A 112 -7.34 -33.32 10.82
CA LEU A 112 -8.23 -33.98 9.86
C LEU A 112 -9.15 -34.98 10.54
N LYS A 113 -8.62 -35.84 11.43
CA LYS A 113 -9.41 -36.80 12.19
C LYS A 113 -10.52 -36.09 12.99
N LEU A 114 -10.17 -35.02 13.68
CA LEU A 114 -11.13 -34.22 14.45
C LEU A 114 -12.18 -33.57 13.54
N TYR A 115 -11.74 -32.97 12.45
CA TYR A 115 -12.65 -32.34 11.45
C TYR A 115 -13.63 -33.38 10.88
N GLU A 116 -13.15 -34.55 10.45
CA GLU A 116 -13.97 -35.60 9.82
C GLU A 116 -15.05 -36.09 10.78
N ALA A 117 -14.73 -36.25 12.07
CA ALA A 117 -15.72 -36.65 13.10
C ALA A 117 -16.83 -35.59 13.21
N LEU A 118 -16.45 -34.29 13.28
CA LEU A 118 -17.41 -33.18 13.39
C LEU A 118 -18.23 -33.02 12.10
N LYS A 119 -17.58 -33.20 10.94
CA LYS A 119 -18.24 -33.12 9.62
C LYS A 119 -19.32 -34.19 9.49
N LYS A 120 -19.05 -35.41 9.93
CA LYS A 120 -20.02 -36.54 9.93
C LYS A 120 -21.27 -36.19 10.76
N GLU A 121 -21.09 -35.58 11.94
CA GLU A 121 -22.21 -35.12 12.78
C GLU A 121 -23.03 -34.03 12.09
N HIS A 122 -22.33 -33.09 11.49
CA HIS A 122 -22.95 -31.96 10.75
C HIS A 122 -23.74 -32.46 9.54
N ASP A 123 -23.18 -33.37 8.76
CA ASP A 123 -23.84 -33.94 7.57
C ASP A 123 -25.09 -34.76 7.98
N ALA A 124 -25.04 -35.48 9.09
CA ALA A 124 -26.20 -36.18 9.65
C ALA A 124 -27.30 -35.19 10.04
N LEU A 125 -26.93 -34.03 10.61
CA LEU A 125 -27.88 -32.96 10.95
C LEU A 125 -28.51 -32.35 9.69
N LEU A 126 -27.73 -32.10 8.66
CA LEU A 126 -28.24 -31.56 7.38
C LEU A 126 -29.19 -32.59 6.72
N ALA A 127 -28.83 -33.86 6.72
CA ALA A 127 -29.68 -34.93 6.17
C ALA A 127 -31.01 -35.02 6.97
N TYR A 128 -30.95 -34.89 8.29
CA TYR A 128 -32.15 -34.84 9.13
C TYR A 128 -33.05 -33.65 8.77
N ARG A 129 -32.45 -32.44 8.60
CA ARG A 129 -33.22 -31.24 8.20
C ARG A 129 -33.84 -31.42 6.82
N ALA A 130 -33.10 -31.94 5.86
CA ALA A 130 -33.56 -32.21 4.50
C ALA A 130 -34.74 -33.21 4.48
N ALA A 131 -34.71 -34.22 5.37
CA ALA A 131 -35.77 -35.24 5.46
C ALA A 131 -37.01 -34.74 6.22
N ASN A 132 -36.84 -33.96 7.29
CA ASN A 132 -37.89 -33.66 8.25
C ASN A 132 -38.33 -32.18 8.31
N GLN A 133 -37.52 -31.25 7.84
CA GLN A 133 -37.78 -29.80 7.92
C GLN A 133 -37.86 -29.10 6.56
N SER A 134 -37.74 -29.88 5.47
CA SER A 134 -37.80 -29.33 4.12
C SER A 134 -39.22 -28.83 3.80
N LYS A 135 -39.28 -27.63 3.18
CA LYS A 135 -40.53 -26.98 2.72
C LYS A 135 -40.30 -26.43 1.32
N SER A 136 -41.39 -26.32 0.55
CA SER A 136 -41.31 -25.56 -0.71
C SER A 136 -40.95 -24.08 -0.42
N ILE A 137 -40.02 -23.54 -1.17
CA ILE A 137 -39.54 -22.15 -1.04
C ILE A 137 -39.58 -21.44 -2.39
N LYS A 138 -39.78 -20.13 -2.36
CA LYS A 138 -39.75 -19.25 -3.52
C LYS A 138 -38.40 -18.56 -3.60
N ILE A 139 -37.76 -18.66 -4.76
CA ILE A 139 -36.45 -18.10 -5.01
C ILE A 139 -36.60 -17.06 -6.13
N THR A 140 -36.42 -15.79 -5.80
CA THR A 140 -36.55 -14.68 -6.77
C THR A 140 -35.18 -14.35 -7.36
N LEU A 141 -35.05 -14.47 -8.67
CA LEU A 141 -33.84 -14.17 -9.43
C LEU A 141 -33.74 -12.67 -9.72
N THR A 142 -32.58 -12.21 -10.19
CA THR A 142 -32.29 -10.79 -10.47
C THR A 142 -33.17 -10.15 -11.54
N ASP A 143 -33.71 -10.96 -12.47
CA ASP A 143 -34.65 -10.52 -13.52
C ASP A 143 -36.10 -10.45 -13.03
N GLY A 144 -36.34 -10.81 -11.76
CA GLY A 144 -37.66 -10.86 -11.15
C GLY A 144 -38.39 -12.20 -11.34
N GLU A 145 -37.83 -13.12 -12.11
CA GLU A 145 -38.39 -14.47 -12.26
C GLU A 145 -38.35 -15.22 -10.94
N THR A 146 -39.38 -15.99 -10.65
CA THR A 146 -39.49 -16.80 -9.43
C THR A 146 -39.36 -18.27 -9.75
N VAL A 147 -38.45 -18.95 -9.10
CA VAL A 147 -38.21 -20.39 -9.24
C VAL A 147 -38.59 -21.07 -7.93
N GLU A 148 -39.23 -22.24 -8.00
CA GLU A 148 -39.55 -23.06 -6.83
C GLU A 148 -38.38 -23.98 -6.47
N GLY A 149 -38.12 -24.13 -5.17
CA GLY A 149 -37.13 -25.04 -4.63
C GLY A 149 -37.58 -25.65 -3.32
N GLU A 150 -36.70 -26.41 -2.68
CA GLU A 150 -36.94 -27.03 -1.37
C GLU A 150 -35.87 -26.57 -0.38
N SER A 151 -36.28 -26.06 0.77
CA SER A 151 -35.35 -25.67 1.84
C SER A 151 -34.53 -26.88 2.32
N TRP A 152 -33.26 -26.61 2.65
CA TRP A 152 -32.26 -27.61 3.10
C TRP A 152 -31.86 -28.65 2.04
N LYS A 153 -32.38 -28.52 0.78
CA LYS A 153 -32.04 -29.42 -0.35
C LYS A 153 -31.51 -28.65 -1.55
N THR A 154 -32.25 -27.64 -2.02
CA THR A 154 -31.94 -26.90 -3.23
C THR A 154 -30.72 -25.99 -2.98
N THR A 155 -29.70 -26.06 -3.86
CA THR A 155 -28.50 -25.22 -3.78
C THR A 155 -28.48 -24.19 -4.91
N PRO A 156 -27.78 -23.05 -4.73
CA PRO A 156 -27.58 -22.09 -5.84
C PRO A 156 -26.96 -22.73 -7.09
N TYR A 157 -26.05 -23.69 -6.92
CA TYR A 157 -25.42 -24.38 -8.05
C TYR A 157 -26.44 -25.20 -8.87
N GLN A 158 -27.32 -25.92 -8.21
CA GLN A 158 -28.40 -26.69 -8.91
C GLN A 158 -29.28 -25.75 -9.73
N LEU A 159 -29.62 -24.59 -9.19
CA LEU A 159 -30.39 -23.56 -9.91
C LEU A 159 -29.60 -23.01 -11.09
N ALA A 160 -28.31 -22.73 -10.91
CA ALA A 160 -27.45 -22.27 -12.01
C ALA A 160 -27.39 -23.29 -13.16
N VAL A 161 -27.31 -24.60 -12.85
CA VAL A 161 -27.34 -25.69 -13.85
C VAL A 161 -28.69 -25.71 -14.56
N GLY A 162 -29.78 -25.55 -13.85
CA GLY A 162 -31.13 -25.50 -14.42
C GLY A 162 -31.34 -24.32 -15.38
N ILE A 163 -30.70 -23.17 -15.11
CA ILE A 163 -30.76 -21.99 -15.96
C ILE A 163 -29.87 -22.15 -17.19
N SER A 164 -28.57 -22.49 -16.99
CA SER A 164 -27.60 -22.60 -18.07
C SER A 164 -26.31 -23.27 -17.58
N GLN A 165 -25.81 -24.22 -18.35
CA GLN A 165 -24.50 -24.84 -18.11
C GLN A 165 -23.36 -23.83 -18.16
N VAL A 166 -23.46 -22.81 -19.02
CA VAL A 166 -22.46 -21.74 -19.13
C VAL A 166 -22.46 -20.90 -17.85
N LEU A 167 -23.63 -20.55 -17.34
CA LEU A 167 -23.78 -19.81 -16.08
C LEU A 167 -23.21 -20.63 -14.91
N ALA A 168 -23.58 -21.89 -14.79
CA ALA A 168 -23.09 -22.79 -13.73
C ALA A 168 -21.56 -22.94 -13.78
N SER A 169 -21.01 -22.97 -15.00
CA SER A 169 -19.55 -23.07 -15.20
C SER A 169 -18.81 -21.78 -14.81
N ASN A 170 -19.40 -20.62 -15.08
CA ASN A 170 -18.77 -19.31 -14.86
C ASN A 170 -19.07 -18.71 -13.46
N ALA A 171 -20.13 -19.18 -12.79
CA ALA A 171 -20.48 -18.70 -11.45
C ALA A 171 -19.34 -18.99 -10.46
N ILE A 172 -18.95 -17.96 -9.74
CA ILE A 172 -17.94 -18.01 -8.69
C ILE A 172 -18.61 -18.23 -7.34
N ILE A 173 -19.67 -17.46 -7.06
CA ILE A 173 -20.34 -17.41 -5.76
C ILE A 173 -21.80 -16.98 -5.97
N ALA A 174 -22.66 -17.24 -4.98
CA ALA A 174 -24.02 -16.73 -4.94
C ALA A 174 -24.15 -15.58 -3.95
N LYS A 175 -25.20 -14.77 -4.11
CA LYS A 175 -25.62 -13.77 -3.15
C LYS A 175 -27.08 -14.06 -2.81
N VAL A 176 -27.35 -14.36 -1.54
CA VAL A 176 -28.67 -14.79 -1.02
C VAL A 176 -29.13 -13.71 -0.03
N ASN A 177 -30.24 -13.06 -0.33
CA ASN A 177 -30.77 -11.94 0.47
C ASN A 177 -29.71 -10.87 0.75
N GLY A 178 -28.84 -10.60 -0.25
CA GLY A 178 -27.79 -9.59 -0.14
C GLY A 178 -26.51 -10.08 0.50
N GLU A 179 -26.45 -11.32 1.01
CA GLU A 179 -25.24 -11.88 1.64
C GLU A 179 -24.56 -12.92 0.74
N LEU A 180 -23.24 -12.92 0.71
CA LEU A 180 -22.44 -13.88 -0.07
C LEU A 180 -22.65 -15.31 0.49
N TRP A 181 -22.80 -16.28 -0.43
CA TRP A 181 -23.26 -17.62 -0.10
C TRP A 181 -22.56 -18.66 -0.97
N ASP A 182 -22.08 -19.75 -0.36
CA ASP A 182 -21.45 -20.85 -1.08
C ASP A 182 -22.44 -21.48 -2.08
N LEU A 183 -21.96 -21.76 -3.31
CA LEU A 183 -22.81 -22.33 -4.37
C LEU A 183 -23.38 -23.71 -4.01
N ASP A 184 -22.70 -24.49 -3.18
CA ASP A 184 -23.12 -25.83 -2.76
C ASP A 184 -23.81 -25.85 -1.39
N ARG A 185 -23.99 -24.67 -0.73
CA ARG A 185 -24.73 -24.59 0.54
C ARG A 185 -26.23 -24.53 0.28
N PRO A 186 -27.02 -25.47 0.85
CA PRO A 186 -28.48 -25.45 0.63
C PRO A 186 -29.15 -24.15 1.09
N LEU A 187 -30.17 -23.73 0.36
CA LEU A 187 -31.02 -22.59 0.73
C LEU A 187 -31.92 -22.97 1.92
N GLU A 188 -32.14 -22.02 2.81
CA GLU A 188 -32.81 -22.26 4.08
C GLU A 188 -34.28 -21.83 4.11
N GLY A 189 -34.68 -20.94 3.16
CA GLY A 189 -36.05 -20.40 3.08
C GLY A 189 -36.23 -19.54 1.84
N ASP A 190 -37.39 -18.88 1.75
CA ASP A 190 -37.68 -17.93 0.68
C ASP A 190 -36.56 -16.88 0.61
N CYS A 191 -36.08 -16.58 -0.61
CA CYS A 191 -34.92 -15.71 -0.76
C CYS A 191 -34.83 -15.05 -2.14
N THR A 192 -34.04 -14.00 -2.22
CA THR A 192 -33.53 -13.47 -3.48
C THR A 192 -32.19 -14.14 -3.77
N LEU A 193 -31.92 -14.46 -5.02
CA LEU A 193 -30.70 -15.12 -5.46
C LEU A 193 -30.06 -14.37 -6.63
N GLU A 194 -28.80 -14.05 -6.48
CA GLU A 194 -27.96 -13.51 -7.54
C GLU A 194 -26.74 -14.42 -7.71
N LEU A 195 -26.38 -14.74 -8.96
CA LEU A 195 -25.20 -15.56 -9.28
C LEU A 195 -24.11 -14.63 -9.81
N LEU A 196 -22.97 -14.60 -9.12
CA LEU A 196 -21.89 -13.66 -9.43
C LEU A 196 -20.74 -14.35 -10.16
N THR A 197 -20.24 -13.70 -11.21
CA THR A 197 -19.10 -14.16 -12.02
C THR A 197 -17.83 -13.35 -11.68
N PHE A 198 -16.70 -13.71 -12.25
CA PHE A 198 -15.40 -13.08 -11.97
C PHE A 198 -15.35 -11.57 -12.27
N ASP A 199 -16.24 -11.07 -13.11
CA ASP A 199 -16.31 -9.63 -13.44
C ASP A 199 -16.85 -8.79 -12.27
N ASN A 200 -17.54 -9.40 -11.32
CA ASN A 200 -18.05 -8.75 -10.12
C ASN A 200 -16.95 -8.67 -9.05
N GLU A 201 -16.77 -7.51 -8.42
CA GLU A 201 -15.68 -7.27 -7.46
C GLU A 201 -15.79 -8.14 -6.19
N GLU A 202 -17.03 -8.39 -5.69
CA GLU A 202 -17.23 -9.27 -4.53
C GLU A 202 -16.85 -10.71 -4.87
N ALA A 203 -17.27 -11.20 -6.05
CA ALA A 203 -16.93 -12.55 -6.53
C ALA A 203 -15.43 -12.68 -6.80
N LYS A 204 -14.80 -11.65 -7.32
CA LYS A 204 -13.35 -11.60 -7.55
C LYS A 204 -12.58 -11.72 -6.22
N ALA A 205 -13.05 -11.02 -5.18
CA ALA A 205 -12.46 -11.10 -3.83
C ALA A 205 -12.58 -12.53 -3.27
N VAL A 206 -13.75 -13.18 -3.43
CA VAL A 206 -13.96 -14.60 -3.02
C VAL A 206 -13.02 -15.54 -3.79
N TYR A 207 -12.86 -15.30 -5.09
CA TYR A 207 -11.98 -16.09 -5.96
C TYR A 207 -10.52 -15.99 -5.49
N TRP A 208 -10.05 -14.78 -5.20
CA TRP A 208 -8.69 -14.55 -4.71
C TRP A 208 -8.50 -15.07 -3.29
N HIS A 209 -9.53 -14.97 -2.42
CA HIS A 209 -9.50 -15.56 -1.08
C HIS A 209 -9.36 -17.09 -1.16
N SER A 210 -10.08 -17.73 -2.08
CA SER A 210 -9.98 -19.17 -2.31
C SER A 210 -8.58 -19.55 -2.84
N SER A 211 -8.02 -18.70 -3.71
CA SER A 211 -6.64 -18.88 -4.21
C SER A 211 -5.60 -18.74 -3.08
N ALA A 212 -5.86 -17.86 -2.11
CA ALA A 212 -5.00 -17.74 -0.93
C ALA A 212 -4.96 -19.05 -0.12
N HIS A 213 -6.09 -19.77 -0.01
CA HIS A 213 -6.12 -21.09 0.64
C HIS A 213 -5.28 -22.12 -0.11
N ILE A 214 -5.30 -22.12 -1.45
CA ILE A 214 -4.43 -22.99 -2.27
C ILE A 214 -2.94 -22.68 -1.98
N LEU A 215 -2.61 -21.40 -1.93
CA LEU A 215 -1.24 -20.96 -1.58
C LEU A 215 -0.90 -21.38 -0.13
N GLY A 216 -1.83 -21.21 0.80
CA GLY A 216 -1.65 -21.59 2.21
C GLY A 216 -1.36 -23.08 2.36
N GLU A 217 -2.13 -23.93 1.67
CA GLU A 217 -1.92 -25.39 1.64
C GLU A 217 -0.51 -25.71 1.10
N ALA A 218 -0.15 -25.12 -0.04
CA ALA A 218 1.18 -25.32 -0.64
C ALA A 218 2.31 -24.87 0.29
N MET A 219 2.14 -23.73 0.98
CA MET A 219 3.11 -23.21 1.95
C MET A 219 3.22 -24.13 3.17
N GLU A 220 2.10 -24.60 3.70
CA GLU A 220 2.09 -25.50 4.87
C GLU A 220 2.80 -26.82 4.54
N GLU A 221 2.51 -27.41 3.38
CA GLU A 221 3.17 -28.65 2.93
C GLU A 221 4.68 -28.48 2.68
N TYR A 222 5.07 -27.33 2.11
CA TYR A 222 6.46 -27.11 1.70
C TYR A 222 7.34 -26.62 2.86
N PHE A 223 6.84 -25.66 3.65
CA PHE A 223 7.63 -25.01 4.71
C PHE A 223 7.38 -25.60 6.10
N GLY A 224 6.18 -26.16 6.36
CA GLY A 224 5.82 -26.70 7.67
C GLY A 224 5.62 -25.66 8.77
N GLY A 225 5.54 -24.36 8.43
CA GLY A 225 5.37 -23.26 9.38
C GLY A 225 3.93 -23.05 9.83
N CYS A 226 3.70 -22.03 10.68
CA CYS A 226 2.37 -21.69 11.17
C CYS A 226 1.68 -20.69 10.24
N LEU A 227 0.59 -21.10 9.62
CA LEU A 227 -0.26 -20.24 8.78
C LEU A 227 -0.96 -19.17 9.65
N CYS A 228 -0.95 -17.93 9.20
CA CYS A 228 -1.53 -16.79 9.93
C CYS A 228 -2.78 -16.24 9.21
N TYR A 229 -2.62 -15.42 8.19
CA TYR A 229 -3.70 -14.75 7.44
C TYR A 229 -3.54 -14.92 5.94
N GLY A 230 -4.65 -15.16 5.23
CA GLY A 230 -4.68 -15.27 3.76
C GLY A 230 -5.81 -14.44 3.13
N PRO A 231 -5.80 -13.11 3.23
CA PRO A 231 -6.87 -12.28 2.65
C PRO A 231 -6.69 -12.03 1.15
N PRO A 232 -7.80 -11.74 0.45
CA PRO A 232 -7.69 -11.08 -0.85
C PRO A 232 -7.22 -9.63 -0.66
N ILE A 233 -6.61 -9.06 -1.69
CA ILE A 233 -6.20 -7.67 -1.73
C ILE A 233 -6.72 -7.04 -3.03
N GLU A 234 -6.56 -5.74 -3.21
CA GLU A 234 -7.07 -5.00 -4.37
C GLU A 234 -6.69 -5.66 -5.72
N ASN A 235 -5.52 -6.26 -5.81
CA ASN A 235 -5.03 -6.93 -7.03
C ASN A 235 -4.34 -8.24 -6.65
N GLY A 236 -5.15 -9.27 -6.38
CA GLY A 236 -4.66 -10.59 -6.03
C GLY A 236 -4.91 -10.97 -4.56
N PHE A 237 -3.96 -11.65 -3.97
CA PHE A 237 -4.07 -12.17 -2.60
C PHE A 237 -2.69 -12.34 -2.00
N HIS A 238 -2.63 -12.55 -0.69
CA HIS A 238 -1.39 -13.00 -0.05
C HIS A 238 -1.70 -14.03 1.04
N TYR A 239 -0.66 -14.73 1.49
CA TYR A 239 -0.73 -15.55 2.70
C TYR A 239 0.50 -15.26 3.56
N ASP A 240 0.26 -15.11 4.87
CA ASP A 240 1.29 -14.86 5.88
C ASP A 240 1.56 -16.16 6.65
N MET A 241 2.84 -16.50 6.80
CA MET A 241 3.28 -17.67 7.54
C MET A 241 4.41 -17.29 8.51
N TYR A 242 4.34 -17.81 9.71
CA TYR A 242 5.45 -17.73 10.68
C TYR A 242 6.39 -18.91 10.46
N MET A 243 7.67 -18.61 10.22
CA MET A 243 8.68 -19.60 9.87
C MET A 243 9.98 -19.38 10.69
N GLU A 244 9.85 -18.90 11.92
CA GLU A 244 11.00 -18.55 12.78
C GLU A 244 11.95 -17.61 12.03
N ASP A 245 13.20 -18.01 11.83
CA ASP A 245 14.24 -17.18 11.20
C ASP A 245 14.36 -17.42 9.68
N ARG A 246 13.54 -18.31 9.09
CA ARG A 246 13.59 -18.61 7.66
C ARG A 246 12.91 -17.53 6.82
N SER A 247 13.57 -17.07 5.76
CA SER A 247 12.99 -16.17 4.77
C SER A 247 12.72 -16.94 3.45
N VAL A 248 11.71 -16.50 2.72
CA VAL A 248 11.34 -17.11 1.43
C VAL A 248 12.12 -16.45 0.31
N SER A 249 12.84 -17.27 -0.47
CA SER A 249 13.59 -16.85 -1.66
C SER A 249 12.70 -16.93 -2.90
N SER A 250 12.90 -16.01 -3.86
CA SER A 250 12.22 -16.06 -5.17
C SER A 250 12.57 -17.34 -5.97
N SER A 251 13.69 -18.00 -5.67
CA SER A 251 14.07 -19.28 -6.28
C SER A 251 13.11 -20.42 -5.89
N GLU A 252 12.35 -20.25 -4.81
CA GLU A 252 11.38 -21.27 -4.34
C GLU A 252 9.99 -21.10 -4.98
N PHE A 253 9.72 -19.96 -5.65
CA PHE A 253 8.41 -19.69 -6.27
C PHE A 253 7.96 -20.75 -7.27
N PRO A 254 8.83 -21.24 -8.20
CA PRO A 254 8.39 -22.28 -9.13
C PRO A 254 7.93 -23.58 -8.45
N LEU A 255 8.59 -23.97 -7.35
CA LEU A 255 8.22 -25.18 -6.57
C LEU A 255 6.86 -25.00 -5.90
N LEU A 256 6.61 -23.82 -5.31
CA LEU A 256 5.30 -23.50 -4.71
C LEU A 256 4.20 -23.44 -5.77
N GLU A 257 4.49 -22.86 -6.94
CA GLU A 257 3.54 -22.82 -8.06
C GLU A 257 3.20 -24.22 -8.58
N ASP A 258 4.19 -25.13 -8.62
CA ASP A 258 3.96 -26.54 -9.00
C ASP A 258 3.02 -27.22 -8.00
N ARG A 259 3.22 -27.00 -6.69
CA ARG A 259 2.32 -27.52 -5.65
C ARG A 259 0.92 -26.95 -5.81
N CYS A 260 0.79 -25.64 -6.00
CA CYS A 260 -0.51 -24.98 -6.26
C CYS A 260 -1.20 -25.60 -7.50
N ARG A 261 -0.44 -25.87 -8.60
CA ARG A 261 -0.98 -26.50 -9.80
C ARG A 261 -1.50 -27.93 -9.52
N ASN A 262 -0.83 -28.68 -8.66
CA ASN A 262 -1.27 -30.03 -8.28
C ASN A 262 -2.58 -29.96 -7.47
N ILE A 263 -2.64 -29.09 -6.47
CA ILE A 263 -3.85 -28.84 -5.66
C ILE A 263 -5.04 -28.45 -6.58
N ILE A 264 -4.80 -27.60 -7.57
CA ILE A 264 -5.82 -27.19 -8.56
C ILE A 264 -6.31 -28.40 -9.36
N LYS A 265 -5.40 -29.27 -9.83
CA LYS A 265 -5.73 -30.49 -10.62
C LYS A 265 -6.55 -31.47 -9.80
N GLU A 266 -6.32 -31.58 -8.52
CA GLU A 266 -7.04 -32.47 -7.61
C GLU A 266 -8.51 -32.07 -7.42
N LYS A 267 -8.89 -30.84 -7.75
CA LYS A 267 -10.26 -30.30 -7.63
C LYS A 267 -10.81 -30.49 -6.21
N GLN A 268 -9.99 -30.20 -5.20
CA GLN A 268 -10.36 -30.29 -3.80
C GLN A 268 -11.56 -29.37 -3.51
N ALA A 269 -12.62 -29.92 -2.88
CA ALA A 269 -13.80 -29.14 -2.52
C ALA A 269 -13.49 -28.18 -1.36
N PHE A 270 -14.12 -27.01 -1.34
CA PHE A 270 -14.13 -26.12 -0.17
C PHE A 270 -15.34 -26.50 0.69
N GLU A 271 -15.08 -27.10 1.83
CA GLU A 271 -16.12 -27.62 2.72
C GLU A 271 -16.26 -26.73 3.97
N ARG A 272 -17.45 -26.13 4.13
CA ARG A 272 -17.77 -25.25 5.26
C ARG A 272 -18.21 -26.07 6.48
N LEU A 273 -17.71 -25.71 7.67
CA LEU A 273 -18.17 -26.28 8.91
C LEU A 273 -18.18 -25.24 10.02
N GLU A 274 -19.28 -25.13 10.75
CA GLU A 274 -19.39 -24.25 11.90
C GLU A 274 -19.10 -25.06 13.16
N ILE A 275 -18.14 -24.62 13.97
CA ILE A 275 -17.58 -25.38 15.11
C ILE A 275 -17.53 -24.47 16.35
N LYS A 276 -17.71 -25.05 17.53
CA LYS A 276 -17.55 -24.36 18.81
C LYS A 276 -16.11 -23.90 19.03
N LYS A 277 -15.96 -22.72 19.59
CA LYS A 277 -14.66 -22.06 19.83
C LYS A 277 -13.70 -22.94 20.64
N GLU A 278 -14.22 -23.65 21.67
CA GLU A 278 -13.41 -24.53 22.53
C GLU A 278 -12.76 -25.67 21.73
N ILE A 279 -13.54 -26.25 20.80
CA ILE A 279 -13.06 -27.35 19.94
C ILE A 279 -12.02 -26.81 18.94
N LEU A 280 -12.25 -25.61 18.44
CA LEU A 280 -11.27 -24.95 17.50
C LEU A 280 -9.95 -24.63 18.19
N LEU A 281 -9.97 -24.27 19.47
CA LEU A 281 -8.75 -24.05 20.26
C LEU A 281 -7.94 -25.35 20.39
N ASP A 282 -8.61 -26.49 20.56
CA ASP A 282 -7.94 -27.80 20.55
C ASP A 282 -7.44 -28.18 19.16
N MET A 283 -8.28 -27.95 18.11
CA MET A 283 -7.91 -28.24 16.71
C MET A 283 -6.67 -27.47 16.26
N PHE A 284 -6.56 -26.20 16.66
CA PHE A 284 -5.47 -25.30 16.25
C PHE A 284 -4.38 -25.13 17.33
N LYS A 285 -4.31 -25.99 18.36
CA LYS A 285 -3.34 -25.87 19.46
C LYS A 285 -1.88 -25.86 19.00
N TYR A 286 -1.57 -26.43 17.82
CA TYR A 286 -0.25 -26.42 17.19
C TYR A 286 0.12 -25.03 16.65
N ASN A 287 -0.85 -24.11 16.48
CA ASN A 287 -0.68 -22.82 15.81
C ASN A 287 -1.11 -21.68 16.75
N LYS A 288 -0.13 -21.08 17.42
CA LYS A 288 -0.36 -19.98 18.38
C LYS A 288 -1.10 -18.78 17.76
N PHE A 289 -0.94 -18.52 16.45
CA PHE A 289 -1.57 -17.39 15.76
C PHE A 289 -3.06 -17.63 15.57
N LYS A 290 -3.47 -18.83 15.16
CA LYS A 290 -4.91 -19.20 15.06
C LYS A 290 -5.57 -19.17 16.45
N CYS A 291 -4.89 -19.66 17.48
CA CYS A 291 -5.37 -19.56 18.87
C CYS A 291 -5.53 -18.09 19.32
N ARG A 292 -4.57 -17.23 18.96
CA ARG A 292 -4.64 -15.78 19.23
C ARG A 292 -5.88 -15.14 18.56
N ILE A 293 -6.10 -15.44 17.28
CA ILE A 293 -7.28 -14.96 16.52
C ILE A 293 -8.57 -15.41 17.22
N LEU A 294 -8.66 -16.68 17.58
CA LEU A 294 -9.84 -17.24 18.26
C LEU A 294 -10.11 -16.51 19.57
N ASN A 295 -9.09 -16.26 20.38
CA ASN A 295 -9.24 -15.63 21.69
C ASN A 295 -9.56 -14.14 21.61
N GLU A 296 -8.90 -13.41 20.72
CA GLU A 296 -8.95 -11.94 20.68
C GLU A 296 -10.04 -11.40 19.74
N LYS A 297 -10.25 -12.04 18.59
CA LYS A 297 -11.13 -11.51 17.52
C LYS A 297 -12.49 -12.22 17.41
N VAL A 298 -12.57 -13.50 17.81
CA VAL A 298 -13.84 -14.25 17.74
C VAL A 298 -14.61 -14.05 19.05
N LYS A 299 -15.70 -13.26 18.98
CA LYS A 299 -16.56 -12.94 20.15
C LYS A 299 -17.76 -13.89 20.27
N THR A 300 -18.05 -14.66 19.22
CA THR A 300 -19.17 -15.61 19.17
C THR A 300 -18.78 -16.98 19.75
N PRO A 301 -19.75 -17.75 20.28
CA PRO A 301 -19.45 -19.11 20.82
C PRO A 301 -19.08 -20.12 19.73
N THR A 302 -19.45 -19.84 18.47
CA THR A 302 -19.11 -20.69 17.30
C THR A 302 -18.49 -19.78 16.24
N THR A 303 -17.69 -20.37 15.35
CA THR A 303 -17.22 -19.72 14.13
C THR A 303 -16.98 -20.78 13.06
N THR A 304 -16.73 -20.33 11.84
CA THR A 304 -16.57 -21.23 10.69
C THR A 304 -15.11 -21.53 10.39
N VAL A 305 -14.91 -22.75 9.89
CA VAL A 305 -13.68 -23.17 9.22
C VAL A 305 -14.04 -23.68 7.82
N TYR A 306 -13.06 -23.66 6.93
CA TYR A 306 -13.16 -24.29 5.61
C TYR A 306 -12.04 -25.30 5.47
N ARG A 307 -12.41 -26.49 5.01
CA ARG A 307 -11.47 -27.53 4.59
C ARG A 307 -11.20 -27.38 3.10
N CYS A 308 -9.95 -27.51 2.69
CA CYS A 308 -9.51 -27.61 1.31
C CYS A 308 -8.41 -28.69 1.29
N GLY A 309 -8.75 -29.90 0.87
CA GLY A 309 -7.81 -31.03 0.96
C GLY A 309 -7.35 -31.28 2.40
N PRO A 310 -6.03 -31.30 2.65
CA PRO A 310 -5.50 -31.45 4.02
C PRO A 310 -5.54 -30.15 4.84
N LEU A 311 -5.70 -28.99 4.18
CA LEU A 311 -5.78 -27.71 4.87
C LEU A 311 -7.15 -27.53 5.53
N ILE A 312 -7.14 -27.16 6.80
CA ILE A 312 -8.32 -26.62 7.51
C ILE A 312 -7.94 -25.24 7.98
N ASP A 313 -8.70 -24.23 7.54
CA ASP A 313 -8.41 -22.84 7.87
C ASP A 313 -9.56 -22.16 8.58
N LEU A 314 -9.21 -21.31 9.55
CA LEU A 314 -10.14 -20.46 10.30
C LEU A 314 -10.58 -19.34 9.37
N CYS A 315 -11.82 -19.40 8.87
CA CYS A 315 -12.29 -18.54 7.80
C CYS A 315 -13.82 -18.41 7.84
N LYS A 316 -14.33 -17.21 7.62
CA LYS A 316 -15.77 -16.95 7.50
C LYS A 316 -16.33 -17.38 6.15
N GLY A 317 -15.46 -17.45 5.15
CA GLY A 317 -15.90 -17.72 3.78
C GLY A 317 -16.68 -16.56 3.16
N PRO A 318 -17.45 -16.80 2.10
CA PRO A 318 -17.57 -18.09 1.37
C PRO A 318 -16.40 -18.33 0.43
N HIS A 319 -16.40 -19.47 -0.25
CA HIS A 319 -15.35 -19.89 -1.19
C HIS A 319 -15.92 -20.42 -2.49
N VAL A 320 -15.07 -20.54 -3.51
CA VAL A 320 -15.43 -21.24 -4.75
C VAL A 320 -15.70 -22.72 -4.44
N ARG A 321 -16.42 -23.40 -5.34
CA ARG A 321 -16.85 -24.80 -5.13
C ARG A 321 -15.68 -25.77 -4.88
N HIS A 322 -14.60 -25.64 -5.67
CA HIS A 322 -13.41 -26.48 -5.55
C HIS A 322 -12.20 -25.79 -6.22
N THR A 323 -11.00 -26.23 -5.86
CA THR A 323 -9.74 -25.64 -6.33
C THR A 323 -9.61 -25.63 -7.87
N GLY A 324 -10.26 -26.57 -8.57
CA GLY A 324 -10.25 -26.65 -10.04
C GLY A 324 -10.94 -25.49 -10.75
N LYS A 325 -11.62 -24.60 -10.01
CA LYS A 325 -12.15 -23.33 -10.55
C LYS A 325 -11.04 -22.32 -10.83
N ILE A 326 -9.93 -22.42 -10.10
CA ILE A 326 -8.74 -21.57 -10.29
C ILE A 326 -7.94 -22.17 -11.45
N LYS A 327 -7.91 -21.49 -12.60
CA LYS A 327 -7.24 -22.06 -13.80
C LYS A 327 -5.79 -21.60 -13.94
N ALA A 328 -5.50 -20.36 -13.53
CA ALA A 328 -4.17 -19.79 -13.61
C ALA A 328 -3.83 -19.14 -12.27
N LEU A 329 -2.69 -19.51 -11.71
CA LEU A 329 -2.19 -18.96 -10.45
C LEU A 329 -0.69 -18.71 -10.59
N LYS A 330 -0.23 -17.55 -10.12
CA LYS A 330 1.17 -17.14 -10.18
C LYS A 330 1.58 -16.46 -8.87
N ILE A 331 2.78 -16.78 -8.39
CA ILE A 331 3.40 -16.10 -7.25
C ILE A 331 4.13 -14.86 -7.79
N VAL A 332 3.85 -13.71 -7.20
CA VAL A 332 4.33 -12.41 -7.70
C VAL A 332 5.59 -11.95 -6.96
N LYS A 333 5.56 -12.03 -5.62
CA LYS A 333 6.68 -11.57 -4.77
C LYS A 333 6.53 -12.13 -3.35
N SER A 334 7.59 -11.99 -2.57
CA SER A 334 7.57 -12.24 -1.12
C SER A 334 8.09 -11.01 -0.37
N SER A 335 7.71 -10.88 0.89
CA SER A 335 8.21 -9.84 1.79
C SER A 335 8.11 -10.33 3.23
N SER A 336 8.86 -9.67 4.12
CA SER A 336 8.66 -9.84 5.56
C SER A 336 7.64 -8.81 6.05
N THR A 337 6.89 -9.17 7.06
CA THR A 337 5.93 -8.29 7.73
C THR A 337 5.92 -8.65 9.22
N TYR A 338 5.27 -7.84 10.04
CA TYR A 338 5.10 -8.14 11.47
C TYR A 338 3.66 -8.55 11.75
N TRP A 339 3.47 -9.39 12.77
CA TRP A 339 2.11 -9.75 13.23
C TRP A 339 1.33 -8.46 13.52
N GLU A 340 0.18 -8.31 12.86
CA GLU A 340 -0.70 -7.12 12.94
C GLU A 340 0.01 -5.78 12.63
N GLY A 341 1.14 -5.82 11.93
CA GLY A 341 1.88 -4.62 11.57
C GLY A 341 2.68 -4.00 12.72
N LYS A 342 2.74 -4.64 13.86
CA LYS A 342 3.42 -4.16 15.06
C LYS A 342 4.88 -4.62 15.07
N SER A 343 5.82 -3.69 15.06
CA SER A 343 7.27 -3.97 14.95
C SER A 343 7.87 -4.73 16.14
N ASP A 344 7.16 -4.76 17.27
CA ASP A 344 7.53 -5.49 18.49
C ASP A 344 7.01 -6.93 18.52
N MET A 345 6.27 -7.34 17.49
CA MET A 345 5.67 -8.68 17.38
C MET A 345 6.48 -9.56 16.40
N GLU A 346 6.07 -10.83 16.30
CA GLU A 346 6.76 -11.84 15.47
C GLU A 346 6.84 -11.41 13.99
N THR A 347 7.99 -11.67 13.37
CA THR A 347 8.19 -11.48 11.94
C THR A 347 7.56 -12.64 11.17
N LEU A 348 6.76 -12.32 10.16
CA LEU A 348 6.07 -13.27 9.29
C LEU A 348 6.62 -13.17 7.87
N GLN A 349 6.57 -14.27 7.13
CA GLN A 349 6.85 -14.28 5.70
C GLN A 349 5.52 -14.15 4.96
N ARG A 350 5.44 -13.15 4.09
CA ARG A 350 4.24 -12.86 3.27
C ARG A 350 4.54 -13.19 1.81
N ILE A 351 3.75 -14.08 1.23
CA ILE A 351 3.85 -14.44 -0.19
C ILE A 351 2.60 -13.90 -0.91
N TYR A 352 2.84 -13.15 -1.99
CA TYR A 352 1.77 -12.54 -2.81
C TYR A 352 1.54 -13.37 -4.06
N GLY A 353 0.27 -13.55 -4.40
CA GLY A 353 -0.14 -14.25 -5.62
C GLY A 353 -1.23 -13.51 -6.38
N ILE A 354 -1.42 -13.92 -7.62
CA ILE A 354 -2.51 -13.49 -8.49
C ILE A 354 -3.10 -14.74 -9.17
N SER A 355 -4.40 -14.73 -9.45
CA SER A 355 -5.04 -15.85 -10.13
C SER A 355 -6.19 -15.37 -11.01
N PHE A 356 -6.48 -16.16 -12.04
CA PHE A 356 -7.51 -15.86 -13.05
C PHE A 356 -8.27 -17.14 -13.44
N PRO A 357 -9.55 -17.00 -13.87
CA PRO A 357 -10.36 -18.15 -14.33
C PRO A 357 -9.91 -18.74 -15.67
N ASP A 358 -9.01 -18.06 -16.39
CA ASP A 358 -8.40 -18.62 -17.60
C ASP A 358 -6.97 -18.10 -17.83
N ASN A 359 -6.22 -18.83 -18.64
CA ASN A 359 -4.82 -18.53 -18.97
C ASN A 359 -4.68 -17.28 -19.86
N LYS A 360 -5.71 -16.91 -20.61
CA LYS A 360 -5.70 -15.71 -21.47
C LYS A 360 -5.63 -14.46 -20.60
N MET A 361 -6.49 -14.38 -19.57
CA MET A 361 -6.48 -13.28 -18.62
C MET A 361 -5.12 -13.17 -17.89
N MET A 362 -4.51 -14.31 -17.53
CA MET A 362 -3.17 -14.32 -16.90
C MET A 362 -2.13 -13.70 -17.85
N LYS A 363 -2.13 -14.09 -19.13
CA LYS A 363 -1.20 -13.56 -20.14
C LYS A 363 -1.41 -12.07 -20.39
N GLU A 364 -2.67 -11.63 -20.42
CA GLU A 364 -3.01 -10.20 -20.53
C GLU A 364 -2.48 -9.42 -19.35
N TRP A 365 -2.68 -9.94 -18.14
CA TRP A 365 -2.14 -9.33 -16.90
C TRP A 365 -0.60 -9.29 -16.95
N GLU A 366 0.08 -10.38 -17.36
CA GLU A 366 1.55 -10.42 -17.49
C GLU A 366 2.06 -9.36 -18.47
N LYS A 367 1.36 -9.18 -19.60
CA LYS A 367 1.69 -8.15 -20.59
C LYS A 367 1.58 -6.75 -19.96
N VAL A 368 0.51 -6.49 -19.21
CA VAL A 368 0.32 -5.20 -18.49
C VAL A 368 1.44 -4.99 -17.46
N GLN A 369 1.82 -6.04 -16.71
CA GLN A 369 2.92 -5.95 -15.74
C GLN A 369 4.26 -5.65 -16.42
N GLU A 370 4.55 -6.26 -17.55
CA GLU A 370 5.79 -6.00 -18.31
C GLU A 370 5.79 -4.57 -18.87
N GLU A 371 4.66 -4.12 -19.40
CA GLU A 371 4.51 -2.72 -19.84
C GLU A 371 4.71 -1.77 -18.67
N ALA A 372 4.14 -2.07 -17.50
CA ALA A 372 4.31 -1.25 -16.28
C ALA A 372 5.79 -1.16 -15.86
N LYS A 373 6.55 -2.27 -15.95
CA LYS A 373 8.00 -2.27 -15.68
C LYS A 373 8.76 -1.38 -16.65
N ASN A 374 8.38 -1.40 -17.92
CA ASN A 374 9.01 -0.58 -18.96
C ASN A 374 8.68 0.90 -18.80
N ARG A 375 7.55 1.20 -18.17
CA ARG A 375 7.11 2.58 -17.87
C ARG A 375 7.59 3.07 -16.50
N ASP A 376 8.31 2.28 -15.70
CA ASP A 376 8.82 2.69 -14.39
C ASP A 376 9.62 3.99 -14.51
N HIS A 377 9.21 5.02 -13.76
CA HIS A 377 9.85 6.35 -13.79
C HIS A 377 11.34 6.30 -13.43
N ARG A 378 11.76 5.33 -12.60
CA ARG A 378 13.17 5.15 -12.21
C ARG A 378 14.00 4.69 -13.41
N LYS A 379 13.45 3.77 -14.22
CA LYS A 379 14.05 3.29 -15.46
C LYS A 379 14.13 4.43 -16.49
N ILE A 380 13.00 5.10 -16.72
CA ILE A 380 12.92 6.26 -17.65
C ILE A 380 13.89 7.37 -17.22
N GLY A 381 13.91 7.69 -15.93
CA GLY A 381 14.80 8.73 -15.37
C GLY A 381 16.26 8.43 -15.61
N LYS A 382 16.67 7.19 -15.42
CA LYS A 382 18.04 6.72 -15.68
C LYS A 382 18.37 6.76 -17.19
N GLU A 383 17.53 6.14 -18.04
CA GLU A 383 17.75 6.03 -19.49
C GLU A 383 17.79 7.41 -20.18
N GLN A 384 16.96 8.35 -19.73
CA GLN A 384 16.88 9.70 -20.31
C GLN A 384 17.77 10.71 -19.61
N GLU A 385 18.52 10.30 -18.59
CA GLU A 385 19.41 11.16 -17.77
C GLU A 385 18.62 12.32 -17.14
N LEU A 386 17.48 12.00 -16.48
CA LEU A 386 16.63 13.01 -15.85
C LEU A 386 17.01 13.24 -14.39
N PHE A 387 17.22 12.14 -13.63
CA PHE A 387 17.47 12.23 -12.19
C PHE A 387 18.10 10.94 -11.66
N PHE A 388 18.62 11.03 -10.42
CA PHE A 388 19.15 9.88 -9.69
C PHE A 388 18.96 10.05 -8.18
N PHE A 389 19.12 8.96 -7.44
CA PHE A 389 19.13 8.92 -5.98
C PHE A 389 20.49 8.46 -5.50
N HIS A 390 20.89 8.91 -4.30
CA HIS A 390 22.20 8.58 -3.72
C HIS A 390 22.06 8.27 -2.23
N ASP A 391 22.82 7.30 -1.73
CA ASP A 391 22.76 6.83 -0.34
C ASP A 391 23.15 7.91 0.69
N LEU A 392 23.91 8.93 0.26
CA LEU A 392 24.26 10.06 1.13
C LEU A 392 23.09 11.03 1.33
N SER A 393 22.02 10.93 0.53
CA SER A 393 20.81 11.74 0.69
C SER A 393 19.57 10.88 0.45
N PRO A 394 19.30 9.88 1.31
CA PRO A 394 18.23 8.94 1.09
C PRO A 394 16.86 9.63 1.13
N GLY A 395 16.04 9.37 0.10
CA GLY A 395 14.71 9.99 -0.03
C GLY A 395 14.72 11.39 -0.63
N SER A 396 15.88 11.86 -1.14
CA SER A 396 16.00 13.15 -1.82
C SER A 396 16.54 12.92 -3.24
N CYS A 397 15.89 13.49 -4.22
CA CYS A 397 16.21 13.29 -5.63
C CYS A 397 17.17 14.36 -6.14
N PHE A 398 18.17 13.96 -6.94
CA PHE A 398 19.05 14.84 -7.68
C PHE A 398 18.55 14.93 -9.12
N PHE A 399 18.10 16.11 -9.55
CA PHE A 399 17.67 16.36 -10.93
C PHE A 399 18.85 16.81 -11.77
N LEU A 400 19.15 16.05 -12.83
CA LEU A 400 20.18 16.35 -13.84
C LEU A 400 19.67 17.47 -14.79
N PRO A 401 20.50 18.05 -15.65
CA PRO A 401 20.06 19.20 -16.46
C PRO A 401 18.75 18.99 -17.24
N ARG A 402 18.55 17.80 -17.82
CA ARG A 402 17.30 17.47 -18.55
C ARG A 402 16.11 17.35 -17.59
N GLY A 403 16.33 16.73 -16.45
CA GLY A 403 15.30 16.63 -15.40
C GLY A 403 14.97 17.98 -14.78
N ALA A 404 15.98 18.82 -14.59
CA ALA A 404 15.77 20.19 -14.07
C ALA A 404 14.94 21.04 -15.05
N PHE A 405 15.18 20.89 -16.36
CA PHE A 405 14.35 21.54 -17.39
C PHE A 405 12.89 21.11 -17.23
N LEU A 406 12.64 19.81 -17.19
CA LEU A 406 11.29 19.25 -17.03
C LEU A 406 10.64 19.73 -15.73
N TYR A 407 11.37 19.70 -14.63
CA TYR A 407 10.93 20.14 -13.29
C TYR A 407 10.52 21.62 -13.33
N ASN A 408 11.39 22.47 -13.83
CA ASN A 408 11.14 23.92 -13.87
C ASN A 408 10.00 24.27 -14.83
N THR A 409 9.93 23.61 -16.00
CA THR A 409 8.83 23.79 -16.97
C THR A 409 7.47 23.46 -16.32
N LEU A 410 7.41 22.36 -15.55
CA LEU A 410 6.18 21.95 -14.85
C LEU A 410 5.81 22.98 -13.77
N VAL A 411 6.80 23.44 -12.99
CA VAL A 411 6.60 24.45 -11.93
C VAL A 411 6.15 25.80 -12.56
N ASP A 412 6.77 26.21 -13.65
CA ASP A 412 6.41 27.47 -14.34
C ASP A 412 5.00 27.40 -14.95
N PHE A 413 4.64 26.25 -15.51
CA PHE A 413 3.28 26.00 -16.00
C PHE A 413 2.25 26.19 -14.88
N ILE A 414 2.43 25.49 -13.75
CA ILE A 414 1.45 25.58 -12.66
C ILE A 414 1.46 26.95 -11.99
N ARG A 415 2.62 27.58 -11.88
CA ARG A 415 2.76 28.96 -11.37
C ARG A 415 1.96 29.95 -12.25
N GLY A 416 2.01 29.77 -13.58
CA GLY A 416 1.22 30.56 -14.54
C GLY A 416 -0.28 30.37 -14.33
N GLU A 417 -0.71 29.14 -14.08
CA GLU A 417 -2.12 28.81 -13.81
C GLU A 417 -2.61 29.46 -12.51
N TYR A 418 -1.79 29.45 -11.45
CA TYR A 418 -2.08 30.12 -10.17
C TYR A 418 -2.26 31.64 -10.36
N ARG A 419 -1.35 32.27 -11.12
CA ARG A 419 -1.43 33.72 -11.39
C ARG A 419 -2.71 34.10 -12.16
N ARG A 420 -3.10 33.29 -13.15
CA ARG A 420 -4.34 33.53 -13.92
C ARG A 420 -5.59 33.45 -13.04
N ARG A 421 -5.51 32.76 -11.88
CA ARG A 421 -6.63 32.58 -10.95
C ARG A 421 -6.51 33.45 -9.69
N ASN A 422 -5.70 34.52 -9.79
CA ASN A 422 -5.55 35.53 -8.74
C ASN A 422 -4.99 34.98 -7.41
N PHE A 423 -4.07 33.99 -7.50
CA PHE A 423 -3.27 33.59 -6.34
C PHE A 423 -2.04 34.48 -6.24
N THR A 424 -1.72 34.91 -5.03
CA THR A 424 -0.51 35.69 -4.72
C THR A 424 0.58 34.73 -4.25
N GLU A 425 1.69 34.71 -4.99
CA GLU A 425 2.85 33.88 -4.62
C GLU A 425 3.57 34.46 -3.42
N VAL A 426 3.85 33.60 -2.43
CA VAL A 426 4.60 33.94 -1.21
C VAL A 426 5.74 32.95 -1.01
N VAL A 427 6.70 33.30 -0.17
CA VAL A 427 7.84 32.44 0.20
C VAL A 427 7.92 32.43 1.73
N SER A 428 7.87 31.24 2.32
CA SER A 428 7.99 31.04 3.76
C SER A 428 9.32 30.37 4.12
N PRO A 429 9.84 30.60 5.35
CA PRO A 429 11.07 29.93 5.80
C PRO A 429 10.94 28.38 5.80
N ASN A 430 12.08 27.71 5.70
CA ASN A 430 12.13 26.24 5.77
C ASN A 430 12.27 25.73 7.21
N VAL A 431 12.86 26.55 8.11
CA VAL A 431 13.17 26.18 9.49
C VAL A 431 12.33 27.04 10.43
N PHE A 432 11.67 26.39 11.37
CA PHE A 432 10.86 27.08 12.41
C PHE A 432 11.15 26.47 13.79
N ASN A 433 11.04 27.29 14.82
CA ASN A 433 11.06 26.87 16.22
C ASN A 433 9.87 25.92 16.49
N SER A 434 10.05 24.92 17.34
CA SER A 434 9.00 23.93 17.70
C SER A 434 7.70 24.58 18.20
N LYS A 435 7.77 25.78 18.79
CA LYS A 435 6.60 26.53 19.28
C LYS A 435 5.54 26.76 18.19
N LEU A 436 5.96 26.91 16.93
CA LEU A 436 5.01 27.03 15.80
C LEU A 436 4.21 25.75 15.63
N TRP A 437 4.88 24.62 15.72
CA TRP A 437 4.30 23.29 15.55
C TRP A 437 3.43 22.89 16.74
N GLU A 438 3.79 23.34 17.94
CA GLU A 438 2.98 23.19 19.15
C GLU A 438 1.68 24.00 19.03
N ALA A 439 1.80 25.28 18.62
CA ALA A 439 0.65 26.16 18.40
C ALA A 439 -0.33 25.56 17.38
N SER A 440 0.17 25.03 16.27
CA SER A 440 -0.66 24.42 15.21
C SER A 440 -1.20 23.04 15.56
N GLY A 441 -0.66 22.36 16.59
CA GLY A 441 -1.04 20.99 16.95
C GLY A 441 -0.24 19.91 16.24
N HIS A 442 0.60 20.27 15.29
CA HIS A 442 1.39 19.30 14.54
C HIS A 442 2.42 18.58 15.41
N TRP A 443 2.95 19.26 16.43
CA TRP A 443 3.96 18.66 17.32
C TRP A 443 3.40 17.43 18.04
N GLN A 444 2.17 17.49 18.53
CA GLN A 444 1.51 16.41 19.27
C GLN A 444 1.17 15.20 18.38
N HIS A 445 0.86 15.45 17.11
CA HIS A 445 0.30 14.42 16.22
C HIS A 445 1.23 14.00 15.09
N TYR A 446 2.33 14.74 14.86
CA TYR A 446 3.13 14.56 13.65
C TYR A 446 4.65 14.65 13.90
N SER A 447 5.11 14.82 15.13
CA SER A 447 6.53 15.05 15.44
C SER A 447 7.46 13.93 14.95
N GLU A 448 7.01 12.68 14.96
CA GLU A 448 7.78 11.52 14.45
C GLU A 448 8.10 11.64 12.96
N ASN A 449 7.25 12.36 12.22
CA ASN A 449 7.39 12.58 10.78
C ASN A 449 8.12 13.89 10.44
N MET A 450 8.70 14.56 11.46
CA MET A 450 9.42 15.84 11.27
C MET A 450 10.92 15.67 11.50
N PHE A 451 11.72 16.35 10.69
CA PHE A 451 13.17 16.48 10.94
C PHE A 451 13.37 17.59 11.96
N SER A 452 13.71 17.25 13.19
CA SER A 452 13.95 18.20 14.28
C SER A 452 15.41 18.13 14.77
N PHE A 453 15.89 19.25 15.28
CA PHE A 453 17.26 19.42 15.75
C PHE A 453 17.31 20.56 16.78
N GLU A 454 18.36 20.57 17.59
CA GLU A 454 18.55 21.61 18.61
C GLU A 454 19.55 22.66 18.15
N ILE A 455 19.22 23.95 18.39
CA ILE A 455 20.09 25.10 18.20
C ILE A 455 19.95 25.96 19.49
N GLU A 456 21.09 26.24 20.15
CA GLU A 456 21.11 27.12 21.34
C GLU A 456 20.09 26.71 22.43
N LYS A 457 19.91 25.39 22.62
CA LYS A 457 18.99 24.78 23.61
C LYS A 457 17.51 24.99 23.27
N GLU A 458 17.17 25.39 22.04
CA GLU A 458 15.81 25.42 21.54
C GLU A 458 15.66 24.39 20.43
N THR A 459 14.48 23.78 20.36
CA THR A 459 14.17 22.79 19.31
C THR A 459 13.62 23.51 18.08
N PHE A 460 14.19 23.18 16.93
CA PHE A 460 13.76 23.64 15.61
C PHE A 460 13.38 22.43 14.77
N ALA A 461 12.57 22.66 13.74
CA ALA A 461 12.21 21.62 12.77
C ALA A 461 12.13 22.20 11.36
N LEU A 462 12.46 21.34 10.39
CA LEU A 462 12.18 21.61 8.98
C LEU A 462 10.68 21.47 8.73
N LYS A 463 10.10 22.39 7.97
CA LYS A 463 8.66 22.40 7.72
C LYS A 463 8.22 21.16 6.93
N PRO A 464 7.23 20.38 7.45
CA PRO A 464 6.59 19.30 6.71
C PRO A 464 5.40 19.79 5.86
N MET A 465 4.95 21.03 6.10
CA MET A 465 3.84 21.71 5.40
C MET A 465 3.94 23.24 5.58
N ASN A 466 3.24 23.99 4.74
CA ASN A 466 3.33 25.46 4.71
C ASN A 466 2.25 26.15 5.55
N CYS A 467 1.17 25.47 5.89
CA CYS A 467 -0.03 26.10 6.48
C CYS A 467 0.23 26.92 7.76
N PRO A 468 1.05 26.50 8.74
CA PRO A 468 1.30 27.35 9.91
C PRO A 468 2.05 28.66 9.55
N GLY A 469 2.96 28.59 8.57
CA GLY A 469 3.65 29.78 8.07
C GLY A 469 2.69 30.79 7.42
N HIS A 470 1.71 30.29 6.67
CA HIS A 470 0.68 31.13 6.04
C HIS A 470 -0.26 31.73 7.08
N CYS A 471 -0.53 31.03 8.20
CA CYS A 471 -1.27 31.60 9.33
C CYS A 471 -0.54 32.79 9.93
N LEU A 472 0.79 32.73 10.08
CA LEU A 472 1.61 33.85 10.54
C LEU A 472 1.52 35.01 9.55
N MET A 473 1.54 34.75 8.25
CA MET A 473 1.42 35.80 7.19
C MET A 473 0.04 36.45 7.23
N PHE A 474 -1.03 35.67 7.47
CA PHE A 474 -2.38 36.24 7.63
C PHE A 474 -2.43 37.15 8.87
N ALA A 475 -1.90 36.69 9.99
CA ALA A 475 -1.91 37.38 11.28
C ALA A 475 -0.95 38.59 11.35
N HIS A 476 -0.06 38.76 10.36
CA HIS A 476 0.99 39.79 10.34
C HIS A 476 0.43 41.22 10.52
N ARG A 477 -0.80 41.47 10.05
CA ARG A 477 -1.49 42.75 10.18
C ARG A 477 -3.02 42.54 10.25
N PRO A 478 -3.78 43.51 10.75
CA PRO A 478 -5.25 43.45 10.71
C PRO A 478 -5.76 43.28 9.27
N ARG A 479 -6.77 42.44 9.10
CA ARG A 479 -7.40 42.12 7.81
C ARG A 479 -8.83 42.63 7.76
N SER A 480 -9.29 43.01 6.57
CA SER A 480 -10.67 43.43 6.31
C SER A 480 -11.38 42.33 5.46
N TRP A 481 -12.70 42.21 5.63
CA TRP A 481 -13.55 41.37 4.81
C TRP A 481 -13.37 41.67 3.29
N ARG A 482 -12.97 42.87 2.93
CA ARG A 482 -12.71 43.27 1.52
C ARG A 482 -11.47 42.58 0.92
N GLU A 483 -10.60 42.07 1.75
CA GLU A 483 -9.39 41.36 1.32
C GLU A 483 -9.62 39.86 1.13
N LEU A 484 -10.82 39.37 1.54
CA LEU A 484 -11.19 37.96 1.43
C LEU A 484 -12.01 37.70 0.16
N PRO A 485 -11.74 36.62 -0.58
CA PRO A 485 -10.79 35.55 -0.24
C PRO A 485 -9.34 35.97 -0.48
N LEU A 486 -8.46 35.68 0.50
CA LEU A 486 -7.00 35.89 0.36
C LEU A 486 -6.37 34.56 -0.03
N ARG A 487 -5.81 34.50 -1.22
CA ARG A 487 -5.27 33.26 -1.82
C ARG A 487 -3.74 33.34 -1.86
N LEU A 488 -3.07 32.59 -0.96
CA LEU A 488 -1.60 32.54 -0.86
C LEU A 488 -1.11 31.23 -1.46
N ALA A 489 -0.17 31.31 -2.41
CA ALA A 489 0.47 30.16 -3.04
C ALA A 489 1.96 30.13 -2.69
N ASP A 490 2.45 28.99 -2.21
CA ASP A 490 3.86 28.80 -1.83
C ASP A 490 4.39 27.53 -2.51
N PHE A 491 5.33 27.71 -3.45
CA PHE A 491 6.03 26.61 -4.10
C PHE A 491 7.21 26.18 -3.21
N GLY A 492 6.92 26.02 -1.94
CA GLY A 492 7.90 25.73 -0.89
C GLY A 492 8.38 24.28 -0.91
N VAL A 493 9.63 24.11 -0.53
CA VAL A 493 10.22 22.78 -0.32
C VAL A 493 9.80 22.30 1.07
N LEU A 494 9.29 21.08 1.12
CA LEU A 494 8.82 20.42 2.35
C LEU A 494 9.71 19.23 2.67
N HIS A 495 9.79 18.89 3.96
CA HIS A 495 10.64 17.80 4.46
C HIS A 495 9.81 16.90 5.38
N ARG A 496 9.76 15.60 5.06
CA ARG A 496 9.06 14.61 5.88
C ARG A 496 9.97 13.45 6.21
N ASN A 497 10.05 13.08 7.48
CA ASN A 497 10.90 11.99 7.97
C ASN A 497 10.25 10.63 7.68
N GLU A 498 10.12 10.30 6.39
CA GLU A 498 9.57 9.02 5.94
C GLU A 498 10.52 7.87 6.29
N LEU A 499 9.97 6.74 6.69
CA LEU A 499 10.74 5.54 7.00
C LEU A 499 11.48 5.04 5.75
N SER A 500 12.71 4.58 5.91
CA SER A 500 13.56 4.14 4.79
C SER A 500 12.88 3.06 3.93
N GLY A 501 12.17 2.11 4.55
CA GLY A 501 11.49 1.02 3.87
C GLY A 501 10.26 1.44 3.05
N THR A 502 9.77 2.67 3.25
CA THR A 502 8.60 3.18 2.51
C THR A 502 9.00 4.03 1.30
N LEU A 503 10.28 4.39 1.18
CA LEU A 503 10.76 5.25 0.08
C LEU A 503 10.60 4.53 -1.26
N SER A 504 10.12 5.25 -2.28
CA SER A 504 9.80 4.65 -3.58
C SER A 504 10.02 5.65 -4.72
N GLY A 505 11.25 5.73 -5.21
CA GLY A 505 11.61 6.64 -6.30
C GLY A 505 11.11 8.05 -6.01
N LEU A 506 10.48 8.69 -6.99
CA LEU A 506 9.88 10.03 -6.83
C LEU A 506 8.49 10.01 -6.20
N THR A 507 7.85 8.83 -6.05
CA THR A 507 6.48 8.75 -5.54
C THR A 507 6.38 8.88 -4.03
N ARG A 508 7.45 8.52 -3.29
CA ARG A 508 7.53 8.75 -1.84
C ARG A 508 8.96 9.13 -1.46
N VAL A 509 9.12 10.39 -1.13
CA VAL A 509 10.42 11.05 -0.88
C VAL A 509 10.40 11.76 0.47
N ARG A 510 11.57 12.13 0.98
CA ARG A 510 11.74 12.92 2.22
C ARG A 510 11.80 14.42 1.94
N ARG A 511 12.24 14.80 0.75
CA ARG A 511 12.32 16.20 0.29
C ARG A 511 11.52 16.34 -1.00
N PHE A 512 10.56 17.25 -1.03
CA PHE A 512 9.73 17.52 -2.22
C PHE A 512 9.27 18.97 -2.25
N GLN A 513 8.93 19.43 -3.44
CA GLN A 513 8.29 20.73 -3.66
C GLN A 513 6.79 20.49 -3.88
N GLN A 514 5.97 21.29 -3.26
CA GLN A 514 4.52 21.23 -3.40
C GLN A 514 4.00 22.52 -4.04
N ASP A 515 2.99 22.43 -4.90
CA ASP A 515 2.22 23.57 -5.41
C ASP A 515 1.12 23.92 -4.39
N ASP A 516 1.56 24.29 -3.21
CA ASP A 516 0.70 24.44 -2.04
C ASP A 516 0.04 25.80 -1.99
N ALA A 517 -1.25 25.84 -1.67
CA ALA A 517 -1.96 27.11 -1.51
C ALA A 517 -2.99 27.03 -0.40
N HIS A 518 -3.17 28.16 0.26
CA HIS A 518 -4.14 28.33 1.33
C HIS A 518 -5.03 29.52 1.02
N ILE A 519 -6.33 29.29 0.97
CA ILE A 519 -7.36 30.30 0.73
C ILE A 519 -7.99 30.63 2.07
N PHE A 520 -7.81 31.86 2.54
CA PHE A 520 -8.49 32.37 3.73
C PHE A 520 -9.76 33.07 3.25
N CYS A 521 -10.92 32.56 3.65
CA CYS A 521 -12.21 33.05 3.15
C CYS A 521 -13.26 33.10 4.28
N THR A 522 -14.43 33.71 3.95
CA THR A 522 -15.59 33.65 4.86
C THR A 522 -16.35 32.36 4.65
N MET A 523 -17.26 32.01 5.56
CA MET A 523 -18.13 30.82 5.43
C MET A 523 -18.97 30.86 4.15
N GLU A 524 -19.42 32.06 3.76
CA GLU A 524 -20.27 32.24 2.57
C GLU A 524 -19.50 32.06 1.26
N GLN A 525 -18.17 32.21 1.29
CA GLN A 525 -17.30 32.08 0.08
C GLN A 525 -16.87 30.65 -0.19
N ILE A 526 -17.08 29.72 0.73
CA ILE A 526 -16.55 28.33 0.64
C ILE A 526 -16.98 27.65 -0.67
N GLU A 527 -18.26 27.62 -0.96
CA GLU A 527 -18.78 26.89 -2.15
C GLU A 527 -18.22 27.45 -3.46
N GLU A 528 -18.09 28.78 -3.57
CA GLU A 528 -17.52 29.43 -4.76
C GLU A 528 -16.04 29.10 -4.92
N GLU A 529 -15.27 29.17 -3.81
CA GLU A 529 -13.83 28.85 -3.82
C GLU A 529 -13.58 27.35 -4.13
N ILE A 530 -14.41 26.45 -3.60
CA ILE A 530 -14.31 25.00 -3.90
C ILE A 530 -14.60 24.77 -5.39
N LYS A 531 -15.63 25.42 -5.95
CA LYS A 531 -15.95 25.34 -7.38
C LYS A 531 -14.74 25.78 -8.22
N ASP A 532 -14.15 26.93 -7.88
CA ASP A 532 -12.97 27.46 -8.59
C ASP A 532 -11.77 26.48 -8.49
N CYS A 533 -11.59 25.83 -7.35
CA CYS A 533 -10.56 24.80 -7.17
C CYS A 533 -10.79 23.57 -8.05
N LEU A 534 -12.05 23.11 -8.16
CA LEU A 534 -12.43 21.97 -9.03
C LEU A 534 -12.26 22.32 -10.50
N ASP A 535 -12.65 23.53 -10.93
CA ASP A 535 -12.44 24.01 -12.30
C ASP A 535 -10.96 24.12 -12.65
N PHE A 536 -10.14 24.62 -11.71
CA PHE A 536 -8.68 24.68 -11.85
C PHE A 536 -8.11 23.26 -12.08
N LEU A 537 -8.46 22.34 -11.22
CA LEU A 537 -8.03 20.95 -11.28
C LEU A 537 -8.40 20.32 -12.65
N LYS A 538 -9.65 20.48 -13.07
CA LYS A 538 -10.15 19.95 -14.34
C LYS A 538 -9.33 20.48 -15.54
N SER A 539 -9.04 21.78 -15.54
CA SER A 539 -8.27 22.41 -16.63
C SER A 539 -6.82 21.90 -16.69
N VAL A 540 -6.15 21.74 -15.55
CA VAL A 540 -4.76 21.26 -15.48
C VAL A 540 -4.69 19.78 -15.89
N TYR A 541 -5.59 18.96 -15.37
CA TYR A 541 -5.59 17.52 -15.69
C TYR A 541 -5.94 17.25 -17.15
N ALA A 542 -6.75 18.11 -17.78
CA ALA A 542 -7.01 18.05 -19.22
C ALA A 542 -5.72 18.25 -20.04
N VAL A 543 -4.85 19.18 -19.62
CA VAL A 543 -3.55 19.42 -20.29
C VAL A 543 -2.66 18.16 -20.21
N PHE A 544 -2.71 17.42 -19.09
CA PHE A 544 -1.92 16.19 -18.91
C PHE A 544 -2.57 14.95 -19.56
N GLY A 545 -3.86 15.04 -19.94
CA GLY A 545 -4.61 13.92 -20.50
C GLY A 545 -5.08 12.93 -19.43
N PHE A 546 -5.29 13.39 -18.20
CA PHE A 546 -5.76 12.54 -17.10
C PHE A 546 -7.28 12.56 -16.97
N THR A 547 -7.85 11.41 -16.66
CA THR A 547 -9.18 11.30 -16.07
C THR A 547 -9.03 11.21 -14.53
N PHE A 548 -10.07 11.59 -13.81
CA PHE A 548 -9.99 11.62 -12.35
C PHE A 548 -11.31 11.20 -11.70
N GLN A 549 -11.22 10.79 -10.45
CA GLN A 549 -12.34 10.45 -9.58
C GLN A 549 -12.30 11.34 -8.34
N LEU A 550 -13.47 11.74 -7.86
CA LEU A 550 -13.64 12.60 -6.69
C LEU A 550 -14.22 11.76 -5.54
N HIS A 551 -13.65 11.92 -4.35
CA HIS A 551 -14.10 11.25 -3.13
C HIS A 551 -14.28 12.29 -2.02
N LEU A 552 -15.47 12.32 -1.43
CA LEU A 552 -15.73 13.15 -0.23
C LEU A 552 -15.36 12.34 1.01
N SER A 553 -14.29 12.73 1.69
CA SER A 553 -13.81 12.09 2.92
C SER A 553 -14.35 12.85 4.12
N THR A 554 -15.22 12.20 4.89
CA THR A 554 -15.97 12.80 5.98
C THR A 554 -15.28 12.59 7.33
N ARG A 555 -15.88 13.12 8.38
CA ARG A 555 -15.37 13.18 9.75
C ARG A 555 -14.86 11.81 10.23
N PRO A 556 -13.58 11.75 10.72
CA PRO A 556 -13.05 10.54 11.35
C PRO A 556 -13.55 10.36 12.79
N GLU A 557 -13.27 9.22 13.41
CA GLU A 557 -13.61 8.97 14.82
C GLU A 557 -12.93 9.96 15.77
N ASN A 558 -11.67 10.28 15.50
CA ASN A 558 -10.88 11.23 16.30
C ASN A 558 -10.78 12.56 15.54
N TYR A 559 -11.68 13.50 15.86
CA TYR A 559 -11.76 14.82 15.22
C TYR A 559 -11.72 15.95 16.25
N LEU A 560 -11.43 17.17 15.79
CA LEU A 560 -11.43 18.39 16.59
C LEU A 560 -12.61 19.29 16.18
N GLY A 561 -13.12 20.04 17.14
CA GLY A 561 -14.16 21.05 16.93
C GLY A 561 -15.58 20.53 17.09
N ASP A 562 -16.53 21.43 16.85
CA ASP A 562 -17.96 21.18 17.09
C ASP A 562 -18.59 20.38 15.95
N LEU A 563 -19.49 19.48 16.31
CA LEU A 563 -20.21 18.60 15.38
C LEU A 563 -21.00 19.40 14.32
N GLU A 564 -21.65 20.48 14.74
CA GLU A 564 -22.45 21.34 13.84
C GLU A 564 -21.60 21.96 12.72
N ILE A 565 -20.35 22.36 13.05
CA ILE A 565 -19.40 22.92 12.08
C ILE A 565 -19.02 21.84 11.06
N TRP A 566 -18.77 20.62 11.53
CA TRP A 566 -18.45 19.48 10.66
C TRP A 566 -19.59 19.15 9.69
N ASP A 567 -20.82 19.03 10.22
CA ASP A 567 -22.02 18.72 9.42
C ASP A 567 -22.26 19.80 8.34
N HIS A 568 -22.07 21.07 8.72
CA HIS A 568 -22.19 22.20 7.78
C HIS A 568 -21.10 22.15 6.70
N ALA A 569 -19.85 21.90 7.09
CA ALA A 569 -18.70 21.80 6.17
C ALA A 569 -18.86 20.65 5.18
N GLU A 570 -19.23 19.47 5.68
CA GLU A 570 -19.48 18.30 4.82
C GLU A 570 -20.57 18.58 3.80
N LYS A 571 -21.65 19.23 4.23
CA LYS A 571 -22.77 19.62 3.36
C LYS A 571 -22.34 20.62 2.27
N GLN A 572 -21.50 21.60 2.62
CA GLN A 572 -20.96 22.55 1.64
C GLN A 572 -20.10 21.86 0.59
N LEU A 573 -19.24 20.91 1.00
CA LEU A 573 -18.42 20.13 0.08
C LEU A 573 -19.29 19.25 -0.81
N GLN A 574 -20.33 18.62 -0.25
CA GLN A 574 -21.29 17.81 -1.00
C GLN A 574 -22.04 18.65 -2.05
N ASN A 575 -22.50 19.84 -1.65
CA ASN A 575 -23.18 20.78 -2.58
C ASN A 575 -22.25 21.15 -3.75
N SER A 576 -20.99 21.48 -3.41
CA SER A 576 -19.98 21.85 -4.42
C SER A 576 -19.74 20.71 -5.42
N LEU A 577 -19.63 19.47 -4.94
CA LEU A 577 -19.45 18.28 -5.78
C LEU A 577 -20.67 18.02 -6.68
N ASN A 578 -21.87 18.15 -6.13
CA ASN A 578 -23.11 17.98 -6.88
C ASN A 578 -23.23 19.04 -7.99
N ASN A 579 -22.88 20.30 -7.68
CA ASN A 579 -22.93 21.42 -8.63
C ASN A 579 -21.85 21.30 -9.71
N PHE A 580 -20.73 20.64 -9.41
CA PHE A 580 -19.63 20.43 -10.37
C PHE A 580 -20.03 19.46 -11.50
N GLY A 581 -20.92 18.50 -11.20
CA GLY A 581 -21.53 17.64 -12.21
C GLY A 581 -20.73 16.42 -12.63
N GLU A 582 -19.57 16.18 -12.03
CA GLU A 582 -18.79 14.95 -12.23
C GLU A 582 -19.20 13.90 -11.18
N GLN A 583 -19.02 12.62 -11.51
CA GLN A 583 -19.30 11.54 -10.55
C GLN A 583 -18.35 11.61 -9.37
N TRP A 584 -18.90 11.44 -8.18
CA TRP A 584 -18.13 11.38 -6.95
C TRP A 584 -18.65 10.28 -6.03
N SER A 585 -17.84 9.85 -5.09
CA SER A 585 -18.21 8.83 -4.10
C SER A 585 -17.91 9.29 -2.69
N LEU A 586 -18.66 8.73 -1.74
CA LEU A 586 -18.44 9.00 -0.30
C LEU A 586 -17.34 8.07 0.22
N ASN A 587 -16.44 8.63 1.04
CA ASN A 587 -15.38 7.91 1.75
C ASN A 587 -15.51 8.20 3.25
N PRO A 588 -16.38 7.47 3.96
CA PRO A 588 -16.70 7.81 5.35
C PRO A 588 -15.50 7.63 6.28
N GLY A 589 -15.27 8.61 7.17
CA GLY A 589 -14.29 8.52 8.23
C GLY A 589 -12.85 8.78 7.83
N ASP A 590 -12.58 9.18 6.59
CA ASP A 590 -11.22 9.38 6.09
C ASP A 590 -10.81 10.86 5.99
N GLY A 591 -11.58 11.74 6.59
CA GLY A 591 -11.25 13.17 6.68
C GLY A 591 -10.05 13.41 7.60
N ALA A 592 -9.45 14.59 7.49
CA ALA A 592 -8.41 15.01 8.43
C ALA A 592 -9.04 15.30 9.81
N PHE A 593 -8.25 15.20 10.87
CA PHE A 593 -8.76 15.48 12.24
C PHE A 593 -9.28 16.92 12.39
N TYR A 594 -8.87 17.83 11.50
CA TYR A 594 -9.22 19.25 11.55
C TYR A 594 -10.28 19.69 10.52
N GLY A 595 -10.71 18.80 9.61
CA GLY A 595 -11.75 19.14 8.64
C GLY A 595 -11.97 18.08 7.56
N PRO A 596 -13.14 18.09 6.90
CA PRO A 596 -13.43 17.19 5.78
C PRO A 596 -12.65 17.59 4.54
N LYS A 597 -12.51 16.64 3.60
CA LYS A 597 -11.72 16.88 2.39
C LYS A 597 -12.33 16.22 1.15
N ILE A 598 -12.00 16.78 -0.02
CA ILE A 598 -12.22 16.15 -1.31
C ILE A 598 -10.87 15.57 -1.75
N ASP A 599 -10.80 14.25 -1.86
CA ASP A 599 -9.64 13.55 -2.39
C ASP A 599 -9.82 13.30 -3.87
N ILE A 600 -8.80 13.58 -4.66
CA ILE A 600 -8.81 13.45 -6.10
C ILE A 600 -7.83 12.35 -6.51
N LYS A 601 -8.36 11.29 -7.14
CA LYS A 601 -7.56 10.19 -7.69
C LYS A 601 -7.53 10.32 -9.21
N ILE A 602 -6.33 10.39 -9.79
CA ILE A 602 -6.15 10.38 -11.24
C ILE A 602 -5.89 8.95 -11.72
N LYS A 603 -6.37 8.66 -12.93
CA LYS A 603 -6.14 7.36 -13.59
C LYS A 603 -5.10 7.58 -14.70
N ASP A 604 -4.04 6.79 -14.67
CA ASP A 604 -2.97 6.87 -15.68
C ASP A 604 -3.31 6.03 -16.94
N ALA A 605 -2.45 6.11 -17.94
CA ALA A 605 -2.64 5.45 -19.24
C ALA A 605 -2.66 3.90 -19.18
N ILE A 606 -2.20 3.31 -18.06
CA ILE A 606 -2.24 1.86 -17.86
C ILE A 606 -3.27 1.44 -16.79
N GLY A 607 -4.16 2.38 -16.44
CA GLY A 607 -5.32 2.12 -15.59
C GLY A 607 -5.08 2.17 -14.09
N ARG A 608 -3.89 2.58 -13.62
CA ARG A 608 -3.59 2.69 -12.18
C ARG A 608 -4.11 4.01 -11.63
N TYR A 609 -4.57 3.98 -10.39
CA TYR A 609 -5.07 5.16 -9.67
C TYR A 609 -3.98 5.74 -8.77
N HIS A 610 -3.85 7.07 -8.79
CA HIS A 610 -2.91 7.82 -7.96
C HIS A 610 -3.63 8.96 -7.26
N GLN A 611 -3.58 9.03 -5.94
CA GLN A 611 -4.08 10.19 -5.20
C GLN A 611 -3.04 11.30 -5.29
N CYS A 612 -3.40 12.42 -5.91
CA CYS A 612 -2.49 13.55 -6.18
C CYS A 612 -2.97 14.82 -5.49
N ALA A 613 -4.14 15.30 -5.87
CA ALA A 613 -4.70 16.55 -5.36
C ALA A 613 -5.60 16.28 -4.16
N THR A 614 -5.71 17.29 -3.31
CA THR A 614 -6.64 17.32 -2.18
C THR A 614 -7.13 18.75 -2.00
N ILE A 615 -8.41 18.90 -1.67
CA ILE A 615 -9.03 20.16 -1.25
C ILE A 615 -9.59 19.91 0.15
N GLN A 616 -9.07 20.62 1.16
CA GLN A 616 -9.41 20.39 2.56
C GLN A 616 -9.93 21.67 3.21
N LEU A 617 -11.05 21.58 3.93
CA LEU A 617 -11.51 22.67 4.80
C LEU A 617 -10.83 22.55 6.15
N ASP A 618 -10.52 23.68 6.76
CA ASP A 618 -9.88 23.75 8.07
C ASP A 618 -10.46 24.90 8.88
N PHE A 619 -11.10 24.54 9.97
CA PHE A 619 -11.65 25.49 10.96
C PHE A 619 -10.76 25.58 12.21
N GLN A 620 -9.78 24.70 12.35
CA GLN A 620 -8.99 24.56 13.58
C GLN A 620 -7.76 25.48 13.59
N LEU A 621 -7.00 25.56 12.50
CA LEU A 621 -5.84 26.46 12.44
C LEU A 621 -6.24 27.93 12.69
N PRO A 622 -7.34 28.45 12.10
CA PRO A 622 -7.79 29.81 12.44
C PRO A 622 -8.05 30.01 13.93
N ILE A 623 -8.60 29.02 14.63
CA ILE A 623 -8.83 29.05 16.08
C ILE A 623 -7.49 29.02 16.83
N ARG A 624 -6.62 28.07 16.51
CA ARG A 624 -5.33 27.85 17.19
C ARG A 624 -4.38 29.04 17.05
N PHE A 625 -4.39 29.71 15.90
CA PHE A 625 -3.58 30.92 15.64
C PHE A 625 -4.33 32.23 15.98
N ASN A 626 -5.56 32.11 16.49
CA ASN A 626 -6.42 33.24 16.80
C ASN A 626 -6.54 34.24 15.64
N LEU A 627 -6.74 33.71 14.41
CA LEU A 627 -6.86 34.53 13.21
C LEU A 627 -8.22 35.27 13.23
N THR A 628 -8.21 36.58 12.96
CA THR A 628 -9.44 37.39 12.87
C THR A 628 -9.39 38.35 11.69
N TYR A 629 -10.56 38.79 11.25
CA TYR A 629 -10.73 39.89 10.28
C TYR A 629 -11.91 40.77 10.67
N VAL A 630 -11.88 42.02 10.22
CA VAL A 630 -12.99 42.97 10.45
C VAL A 630 -14.09 42.69 9.44
N GLY A 631 -15.28 42.35 9.93
CA GLY A 631 -16.49 42.07 9.13
C GLY A 631 -17.12 43.31 8.53
N LYS A 632 -18.14 43.11 7.69
CA LYS A 632 -18.97 44.17 7.06
C LYS A 632 -19.70 45.00 8.12
N ASP A 633 -20.00 44.39 9.25
CA ASP A 633 -20.69 44.97 10.39
C ASP A 633 -19.74 45.69 11.36
N GLY A 634 -18.43 45.69 11.06
CA GLY A 634 -17.43 46.29 11.95
C GLY A 634 -16.91 45.40 13.08
N ASP A 635 -17.43 44.17 13.18
CA ASP A 635 -16.96 43.19 14.18
C ASP A 635 -15.53 42.73 13.77
N ASP A 636 -14.56 42.96 14.67
CA ASP A 636 -13.13 42.64 14.44
C ASP A 636 -12.72 41.26 14.94
N LYS A 637 -13.67 40.43 15.37
CA LYS A 637 -13.45 39.10 15.93
C LYS A 637 -13.89 37.98 14.99
N LYS A 638 -14.33 38.31 13.77
CA LYS A 638 -14.77 37.32 12.81
C LYS A 638 -13.59 36.43 12.39
N ARG A 639 -13.83 35.13 12.32
CA ARG A 639 -12.81 34.13 12.09
C ARG A 639 -12.90 33.61 10.63
N PRO A 640 -11.79 33.59 9.91
CA PRO A 640 -11.80 33.01 8.55
C PRO A 640 -11.83 31.49 8.60
N VAL A 641 -12.17 30.88 7.46
CA VAL A 641 -11.97 29.44 7.18
C VAL A 641 -10.75 29.34 6.27
N ILE A 642 -9.98 28.26 6.39
CA ILE A 642 -8.87 27.98 5.47
C ILE A 642 -9.26 26.83 4.55
N ILE A 643 -9.01 26.99 3.24
CA ILE A 643 -9.07 25.90 2.28
C ILE A 643 -7.62 25.58 1.89
N HIS A 644 -7.14 24.39 2.27
CA HIS A 644 -5.85 23.85 1.87
C HIS A 644 -6.02 23.17 0.53
N ARG A 645 -5.15 23.44 -0.41
CA ARG A 645 -5.26 22.80 -1.71
C ARG A 645 -3.92 22.76 -2.46
N ALA A 646 -3.74 21.68 -3.22
CA ALA A 646 -2.67 21.50 -4.19
C ALA A 646 -3.25 20.78 -5.40
N ILE A 647 -2.80 21.12 -6.60
CA ILE A 647 -3.26 20.50 -7.86
C ILE A 647 -2.33 19.37 -8.27
N LEU A 648 -1.00 19.62 -8.28
CA LEU A 648 0.00 18.60 -8.56
C LEU A 648 0.24 17.70 -7.34
N GLY A 649 0.09 18.26 -6.16
CA GLY A 649 0.58 17.68 -4.94
C GLY A 649 2.10 17.83 -4.87
N SER A 650 2.86 16.76 -4.77
CA SER A 650 4.31 16.79 -4.90
C SER A 650 4.70 16.91 -6.38
N VAL A 651 5.52 17.88 -6.72
CA VAL A 651 6.08 18.06 -8.09
C VAL A 651 6.85 16.80 -8.49
N GLU A 652 7.65 16.23 -7.58
CA GLU A 652 8.41 14.99 -7.79
C GLU A 652 7.48 13.82 -8.12
N ARG A 653 6.43 13.65 -7.33
CA ARG A 653 5.43 12.59 -7.55
C ARG A 653 4.71 12.78 -8.89
N MET A 654 4.34 14.02 -9.22
CA MET A 654 3.69 14.33 -10.51
C MET A 654 4.63 13.99 -11.68
N ILE A 655 5.94 14.29 -11.59
CA ILE A 655 6.93 13.91 -12.60
C ILE A 655 6.98 12.38 -12.78
N ALA A 656 6.95 11.63 -11.68
CA ALA A 656 6.88 10.15 -11.75
C ALA A 656 5.64 9.69 -12.52
N ILE A 657 4.47 10.23 -12.16
CA ILE A 657 3.19 9.85 -12.77
C ILE A 657 3.19 10.22 -14.27
N LEU A 658 3.66 11.41 -14.63
CA LEU A 658 3.73 11.85 -16.02
C LEU A 658 4.74 11.00 -16.83
N ALA A 659 5.90 10.65 -16.23
CA ALA A 659 6.90 9.79 -16.88
C ALA A 659 6.28 8.41 -17.20
N GLU A 660 5.57 7.84 -16.25
CA GLU A 660 4.91 6.53 -16.41
C GLU A 660 3.71 6.60 -17.36
N ASN A 661 2.90 7.67 -17.25
CA ASN A 661 1.75 7.90 -18.12
C ASN A 661 2.17 8.01 -19.60
N TYR A 662 3.19 8.81 -19.88
CA TYR A 662 3.70 9.02 -21.23
C TYR A 662 4.69 7.93 -21.68
N GLY A 663 5.14 7.04 -20.78
CA GLY A 663 6.17 6.04 -21.08
C GLY A 663 7.49 6.69 -21.50
N GLY A 664 7.80 7.87 -20.95
CA GLY A 664 9.00 8.65 -21.28
C GLY A 664 8.92 9.42 -22.60
N LYS A 665 7.76 9.37 -23.29
CA LYS A 665 7.52 10.10 -24.56
C LYS A 665 6.81 11.42 -24.22
N TRP A 666 7.59 12.38 -23.73
CA TRP A 666 7.10 13.65 -23.21
C TRP A 666 6.37 14.48 -24.30
N PRO A 667 5.27 15.13 -23.97
CA PRO A 667 4.66 16.09 -24.90
C PRO A 667 5.65 17.22 -25.20
N PHE A 668 5.54 17.83 -26.38
CA PHE A 668 6.51 18.78 -26.91
C PHE A 668 6.89 19.88 -25.89
N TRP A 669 5.88 20.49 -25.25
CA TRP A 669 6.09 21.61 -24.31
C TRP A 669 6.88 21.20 -23.05
N LEU A 670 6.82 19.93 -22.67
CA LEU A 670 7.45 19.41 -21.45
C LEU A 670 8.77 18.69 -21.77
N SER A 671 9.02 18.39 -23.05
CA SER A 671 10.17 17.59 -23.46
C SER A 671 11.49 18.35 -23.29
N PRO A 672 12.50 17.78 -22.57
CA PRO A 672 13.82 18.40 -22.48
C PRO A 672 14.62 18.30 -23.78
N ARG A 673 14.13 17.54 -24.76
CA ARG A 673 14.71 17.42 -26.12
C ARG A 673 13.62 17.65 -27.14
N GLN A 674 13.41 18.89 -27.54
CA GLN A 674 12.31 19.28 -28.42
C GLN A 674 12.63 19.10 -29.89
N VAL A 675 13.90 19.32 -30.28
CA VAL A 675 14.35 19.22 -31.68
C VAL A 675 15.71 18.54 -31.71
N MET A 676 15.88 17.66 -32.69
CA MET A 676 17.16 17.03 -33.03
C MET A 676 17.51 17.40 -34.46
N VAL A 677 18.72 17.92 -34.66
CA VAL A 677 19.27 18.21 -35.99
C VAL A 677 20.24 17.09 -36.34
N VAL A 678 19.96 16.41 -37.44
CA VAL A 678 20.78 15.28 -37.90
C VAL A 678 21.48 15.69 -39.19
N PRO A 679 22.81 15.87 -39.19
CA PRO A 679 23.53 16.13 -40.43
C PRO A 679 23.53 14.89 -41.31
N VAL A 680 23.29 15.06 -42.61
CA VAL A 680 23.21 13.95 -43.58
C VAL A 680 24.60 13.35 -43.82
N GLY A 681 25.65 14.10 -43.61
CA GLY A 681 27.03 13.64 -43.73
C GLY A 681 28.01 14.66 -43.12
N PRO A 682 29.31 14.31 -43.08
CA PRO A 682 30.32 15.15 -42.45
C PRO A 682 30.40 16.61 -43.00
N THR A 683 30.10 16.80 -44.27
CA THR A 683 30.09 18.11 -44.92
C THR A 683 28.98 19.02 -44.38
N SER A 684 27.94 18.48 -43.78
CA SER A 684 26.78 19.22 -43.22
C SER A 684 26.91 19.51 -41.73
N GLU A 685 27.91 18.94 -41.05
CA GLU A 685 28.08 19.10 -39.58
C GLU A 685 28.24 20.54 -39.15
N GLN A 686 29.10 21.28 -39.83
CA GLN A 686 29.40 22.70 -39.50
C GLN A 686 28.12 23.56 -39.64
N TYR A 687 27.36 23.35 -40.72
CA TYR A 687 26.09 24.05 -40.92
C TYR A 687 25.06 23.68 -39.84
N ALA A 688 24.93 22.42 -39.50
CA ALA A 688 24.03 21.94 -38.43
C ALA A 688 24.38 22.61 -37.08
N GLN A 689 25.67 22.70 -36.77
CA GLN A 689 26.19 23.36 -35.55
C GLN A 689 25.80 24.84 -35.52
N GLN A 690 26.06 25.56 -36.61
CA GLN A 690 25.71 26.99 -36.76
C GLN A 690 24.22 27.24 -36.64
N TRP A 691 23.39 26.34 -37.22
CA TRP A 691 21.93 26.41 -37.14
C TRP A 691 21.44 26.27 -35.70
N LEU A 692 21.99 25.30 -34.95
CA LEU A 692 21.66 25.08 -33.55
C LEU A 692 22.05 26.30 -32.68
N GLU A 693 23.23 26.84 -32.86
CA GLU A 693 23.72 28.03 -32.11
C GLU A 693 22.84 29.26 -32.36
N LYS A 694 22.46 29.49 -33.60
CA LYS A 694 21.58 30.60 -34.00
C LYS A 694 20.21 30.47 -33.36
N ARG A 695 19.62 29.29 -33.38
CA ARG A 695 18.29 29.03 -32.78
C ARG A 695 18.32 29.09 -31.27
N ARG A 696 19.37 28.61 -30.62
CA ARG A 696 19.56 28.69 -29.18
C ARG A 696 19.55 30.15 -28.70
N LYS A 697 20.25 31.02 -29.42
CA LYS A 697 20.26 32.47 -29.15
C LYS A 697 18.89 33.13 -29.35
N GLN A 698 18.16 32.75 -30.39
CA GLN A 698 16.81 33.26 -30.66
C GLN A 698 15.81 32.87 -29.56
N ILE A 699 15.86 31.61 -29.10
CA ILE A 699 14.97 31.13 -28.03
C ILE A 699 15.27 31.89 -26.73
N MET A 700 16.52 32.09 -26.39
CA MET A 700 16.91 32.84 -25.17
C MET A 700 16.48 34.32 -25.24
N LEU A 701 16.40 34.90 -26.42
CA LEU A 701 15.96 36.30 -26.60
C LEU A 701 14.42 36.44 -26.58
N SER A 702 13.68 35.35 -26.80
CA SER A 702 12.20 35.35 -26.80
C SER A 702 11.59 34.94 -25.47
N MET A 703 12.39 34.50 -24.51
CA MET A 703 12.00 34.22 -23.13
C MET A 703 12.18 35.43 -22.23
#